data_a4fec4ee528d5199570fad6a0e26ef32
#
_entry.id   a4fec4ee528d5199570fad6a0e26ef32
#
_cell.length_a   1.000
_cell.length_b   1.000
_cell.length_c   1.000
_cell.angle_alpha   90.00
_cell.angle_beta   90.00
_cell.angle_gamma   90.00
#
_symmetry.space_group_name_H-M   'P 1'
#
loop_
_entity.id
_entity.type
_entity.pdbx_description
1 polymer ?
#
loop_
_entity_poly.entity_id
_entity_poly.type
_entity_poly.pdbx_seq_one_letter_code
_entity_poly.pdbx_strand_id
1 'polypeptide(L)'
;TEIADGNNIPYPNINGFGTGTDWQKKLFTQAPITNYTFSASGGSETITHSTSGSIFKQEGIISPEKSNFNRITLRNNLGIDLTDKLKLSTFLLYTNINRKTIPEGGRGSVLYYGLNASPLTPIFDGTDGSGPSRGYSYIGSEQGIEIINPFALINNTYNETKVNRFTGKVELSYEVIEDLKITSRYNFNYADVANRNYNPLAYYGPNKVNNSVNVDDNNQFIRDTNGNGIIDLFSGVGEDTQNYTDYTWETFIDYKKSFDNHNLSFLLGTSIRSEQFYGVYGYGSLVGEDSWSNAYLFNTQDIYDEYILTSLDPDGNIVVDNKTVQRNRSASTGVNEDRWFSLFGRVQYDYDGKYLFSAMVRRDASTRFGPNNRTGYFPSVSGGWILTKEDFFDVDQINNLKVRGSWGITGNDKIGSYGWIGRLQGANAEATYPFGNVLSYGNALGQLANPDLQWETNEQINFGFDASFFNNQFDVTMDYYVKTTRNLLLVPEVSGLLGSTAGGSAAPIVNAGTIENRGLDLSINYKKQLSEDFRLATGLNITTVKNKTLEVNNAAGFIPSGQFGLGQTTSRFQTGLPIGSFYGLQTDGIFQNQAEIDAHASQSGAQPGDIRFVDGDGDGVVEFGSEDDLAVLGNPIPDMTLGFNLNLDYKGLDFATSLYASIGNDAVRSYERFLTYSNKSRLYLDRWTGEGTSNTTPRASTNASNNYLFSDFFVEDASFLRIQNVQLGYSIPSSTLEKIKMDKVRIYVAANNLYTFTKYSGYNPDVSNANPSAAGVDLGQYPQTRTYTLGINVSF
;
A
#
# COMPACT_ATOMS: atom_id res chain seq x y z
N THR A 1 6.96 -39.76 -0.60
CA THR A 1 7.88 -38.96 0.25
C THR A 1 7.82 -39.46 1.69
N GLU A 2 6.65 -39.48 2.33
CA GLU A 2 6.45 -39.99 3.69
C GLU A 2 7.01 -41.40 3.88
N ILE A 3 6.78 -42.31 2.90
CA ILE A 3 7.30 -43.67 2.93
C ILE A 3 8.83 -43.67 2.78
N ALA A 4 9.37 -42.85 1.91
CA ALA A 4 10.80 -42.72 1.69
C ALA A 4 11.56 -42.19 2.93
N ASP A 5 10.91 -41.31 3.71
CA ASP A 5 11.45 -40.75 4.95
C ASP A 5 11.16 -41.63 6.19
N GLY A 6 10.53 -42.83 6.01
CA GLY A 6 10.25 -43.77 7.09
C GLY A 6 9.09 -43.38 8.00
N ASN A 7 8.29 -42.34 7.63
CA ASN A 7 7.16 -41.87 8.39
C ASN A 7 5.88 -42.69 8.10
N ASN A 8 4.98 -42.76 9.06
CA ASN A 8 3.65 -43.28 8.83
C ASN A 8 2.86 -42.35 7.91
N ILE A 9 2.11 -42.93 6.96
CA ILE A 9 1.23 -42.14 6.08
C ILE A 9 0.01 -41.72 6.89
N PRO A 10 -0.17 -40.42 7.21
CA PRO A 10 -1.30 -39.97 8.03
C PRO A 10 -2.63 -40.08 7.30
N TYR A 11 -2.62 -40.18 5.98
CA TYR A 11 -3.80 -40.32 5.12
C TYR A 11 -3.69 -41.53 4.22
N PRO A 12 -3.80 -42.77 4.77
CA PRO A 12 -3.57 -43.98 4.01
C PRO A 12 -4.57 -44.20 2.86
N ASN A 13 -5.75 -43.60 2.93
CA ASN A 13 -6.78 -43.67 1.89
C ASN A 13 -6.96 -42.33 1.19
N ILE A 14 -5.91 -41.84 0.50
CA ILE A 14 -5.94 -40.54 -0.22
C ILE A 14 -7.05 -40.49 -1.29
N ASN A 15 -7.39 -41.61 -1.90
CA ASN A 15 -8.47 -41.74 -2.89
C ASN A 15 -9.86 -41.47 -2.31
N GLY A 16 -10.03 -41.59 -1.00
CA GLY A 16 -11.29 -41.34 -0.29
C GLY A 16 -11.64 -39.83 -0.24
N PHE A 17 -10.67 -38.94 -0.45
CA PHE A 17 -10.89 -37.51 -0.47
C PHE A 17 -11.38 -36.95 -1.83
N GLY A 18 -11.43 -37.80 -2.87
CA GLY A 18 -11.83 -37.40 -4.22
C GLY A 18 -10.92 -36.28 -4.78
N THR A 19 -11.53 -35.17 -5.24
CA THR A 19 -10.78 -34.01 -5.74
C THR A 19 -10.27 -33.10 -4.64
N GLY A 20 -10.64 -33.37 -3.37
CA GLY A 20 -10.32 -32.50 -2.23
C GLY A 20 -11.03 -31.13 -2.27
N THR A 21 -10.58 -30.22 -1.43
CA THR A 21 -11.09 -28.86 -1.31
C THR A 21 -10.24 -27.89 -2.14
N ASP A 22 -10.82 -27.33 -3.19
CA ASP A 22 -10.23 -26.20 -3.92
C ASP A 22 -10.58 -24.90 -3.17
N TRP A 23 -9.73 -24.57 -2.19
CA TRP A 23 -9.92 -23.41 -1.33
C TRP A 23 -10.04 -22.10 -2.11
N GLN A 24 -9.21 -21.91 -3.13
CA GLN A 24 -9.18 -20.69 -3.93
C GLN A 24 -10.48 -20.51 -4.71
N LYS A 25 -10.93 -21.58 -5.41
CA LYS A 25 -12.19 -21.54 -6.15
C LYS A 25 -13.41 -21.31 -5.25
N LYS A 26 -13.34 -21.76 -3.99
CA LYS A 26 -14.43 -21.56 -3.02
C LYS A 26 -14.44 -20.18 -2.39
N LEU A 27 -13.25 -19.55 -2.23
CA LEU A 27 -13.12 -18.23 -1.66
C LEU A 27 -13.60 -17.14 -2.61
N PHE A 28 -13.28 -17.25 -3.91
CA PHE A 28 -13.61 -16.23 -4.88
C PHE A 28 -15.03 -16.35 -5.43
N THR A 29 -15.71 -15.22 -5.50
CA THR A 29 -17.05 -15.09 -6.08
C THR A 29 -17.12 -13.91 -7.03
N GLN A 30 -18.17 -13.87 -7.85
CA GLN A 30 -18.48 -12.68 -8.63
C GLN A 30 -19.14 -11.64 -7.71
N ALA A 31 -18.69 -10.39 -7.84
CA ALA A 31 -19.12 -9.30 -6.99
C ALA A 31 -19.63 -8.12 -7.83
N PRO A 32 -20.85 -7.60 -7.58
CA PRO A 32 -21.39 -6.50 -8.35
C PRO A 32 -20.75 -5.17 -7.94
N ILE A 33 -20.62 -4.29 -8.96
CA ILE A 33 -20.28 -2.87 -8.78
C ILE A 33 -21.39 -2.05 -9.43
N THR A 34 -21.94 -1.07 -8.70
CA THR A 34 -22.91 -0.13 -9.25
C THR A 34 -22.48 1.30 -9.01
N ASN A 35 -22.64 2.15 -10.03
CA ASN A 35 -22.34 3.57 -9.94
C ASN A 35 -23.42 4.38 -10.65
N TYR A 36 -24.09 5.27 -9.92
CA TYR A 36 -25.04 6.21 -10.44
C TYR A 36 -24.53 7.62 -10.21
N THR A 37 -24.48 8.42 -11.27
CA THR A 37 -24.06 9.83 -11.16
C THR A 37 -25.08 10.72 -11.86
N PHE A 38 -25.50 11.75 -11.17
CA PHE A 38 -26.32 12.84 -11.69
C PHE A 38 -25.55 14.14 -11.57
N SER A 39 -25.59 14.96 -12.61
CA SER A 39 -24.99 16.30 -12.59
C SER A 39 -25.86 17.31 -13.32
N ALA A 40 -25.88 18.52 -12.78
CA ALA A 40 -26.51 19.67 -13.41
C ALA A 40 -25.54 20.85 -13.36
N SER A 41 -25.41 21.54 -14.47
CA SER A 41 -24.59 22.75 -14.60
C SER A 41 -25.32 23.83 -15.36
N GLY A 42 -25.07 25.07 -15.03
CA GLY A 42 -25.66 26.22 -15.70
C GLY A 42 -25.03 27.52 -15.23
N GLY A 43 -25.47 28.61 -15.81
CA GLY A 43 -24.95 29.91 -15.41
C GLY A 43 -25.59 31.06 -16.15
N SER A 44 -25.24 32.25 -15.70
CA SER A 44 -25.52 33.54 -16.35
C SER A 44 -24.19 34.23 -16.64
N GLU A 45 -24.23 35.48 -17.08
CA GLU A 45 -23.00 36.29 -17.29
C GLU A 45 -22.18 36.47 -16.01
N THR A 46 -22.83 36.47 -14.83
CA THR A 46 -22.20 36.72 -13.54
C THR A 46 -22.12 35.52 -12.60
N ILE A 47 -22.86 34.43 -12.88
CA ILE A 47 -22.94 33.29 -12.00
C ILE A 47 -22.71 32.00 -12.82
N THR A 48 -21.84 31.16 -12.36
CA THR A 48 -21.66 29.80 -12.88
C THR A 48 -21.85 28.79 -11.75
N HIS A 49 -22.59 27.70 -12.01
CA HIS A 49 -22.75 26.65 -11.03
C HIS A 49 -22.67 25.25 -11.65
N SER A 50 -22.23 24.29 -10.85
CA SER A 50 -22.28 22.87 -11.18
C SER A 50 -22.51 22.08 -9.91
N THR A 51 -23.56 21.28 -9.92
CA THR A 51 -23.92 20.39 -8.81
C THR A 51 -23.95 18.95 -9.32
N SER A 52 -23.36 18.02 -8.56
CA SER A 52 -23.43 16.61 -8.88
C SER A 52 -23.58 15.75 -7.63
N GLY A 53 -24.27 14.63 -7.80
CA GLY A 53 -24.40 13.59 -6.79
C GLY A 53 -24.05 12.22 -7.37
N SER A 54 -23.43 11.36 -6.58
CA SER A 54 -23.17 9.98 -6.99
C SER A 54 -23.41 9.00 -5.85
N ILE A 55 -23.84 7.80 -6.24
CA ILE A 55 -23.98 6.64 -5.36
C ILE A 55 -23.13 5.53 -5.97
N PHE A 56 -22.13 5.09 -5.22
CA PHE A 56 -21.24 4.01 -5.60
C PHE A 56 -21.34 2.87 -4.60
N LYS A 57 -21.54 1.63 -5.08
CA LYS A 57 -21.53 0.42 -4.28
C LYS A 57 -20.64 -0.61 -4.93
N GLN A 58 -19.78 -1.24 -4.14
CA GLN A 58 -18.90 -2.31 -4.56
C GLN A 58 -18.89 -3.40 -3.51
N GLU A 59 -19.06 -4.63 -3.95
CA GLU A 59 -18.87 -5.82 -3.13
C GLU A 59 -17.48 -6.42 -3.39
N GLY A 60 -16.91 -7.06 -2.37
CA GLY A 60 -15.64 -7.77 -2.51
C GLY A 60 -15.82 -9.14 -3.16
N ILE A 61 -14.82 -9.60 -3.89
CA ILE A 61 -14.82 -10.95 -4.50
C ILE A 61 -14.59 -12.07 -3.47
N ILE A 62 -14.26 -11.72 -2.23
CA ILE A 62 -14.22 -12.65 -1.09
C ILE A 62 -15.23 -12.15 -0.07
N SER A 63 -16.23 -12.98 0.26
CA SER A 63 -17.27 -12.68 1.23
C SER A 63 -17.93 -11.30 1.05
N PRO A 64 -18.75 -11.10 0.02
CA PRO A 64 -19.41 -9.81 -0.27
C PRO A 64 -20.14 -9.19 0.91
N GLU A 65 -20.74 -10.01 1.78
CA GLU A 65 -21.47 -9.56 2.97
C GLU A 65 -20.56 -8.88 4.00
N LYS A 66 -19.30 -9.32 4.10
CA LYS A 66 -18.30 -8.83 5.07
C LYS A 66 -17.20 -8.02 4.44
N SER A 67 -17.17 -7.92 3.11
CA SER A 67 -16.22 -7.10 2.33
C SER A 67 -17.00 -6.28 1.32
N ASN A 68 -17.32 -5.03 1.67
CA ASN A 68 -18.07 -4.13 0.80
C ASN A 68 -17.74 -2.66 1.08
N PHE A 69 -18.01 -1.84 0.08
CA PHE A 69 -17.78 -0.41 0.11
C PHE A 69 -18.97 0.33 -0.51
N ASN A 70 -19.58 1.23 0.26
CA ASN A 70 -20.67 2.09 -0.17
C ASN A 70 -20.26 3.54 0.02
N ARG A 71 -20.43 4.37 -1.01
CA ARG A 71 -20.11 5.79 -0.97
C ARG A 71 -21.19 6.62 -1.61
N ILE A 72 -21.59 7.69 -0.92
CA ILE A 72 -22.44 8.75 -1.46
C ILE A 72 -21.60 10.02 -1.51
N THR A 73 -21.63 10.73 -2.64
CA THR A 73 -20.97 12.04 -2.78
C THR A 73 -21.97 13.08 -3.26
N LEU A 74 -21.88 14.28 -2.69
CA LEU A 74 -22.56 15.48 -3.17
C LEU A 74 -21.52 16.56 -3.37
N ARG A 75 -21.48 17.14 -4.56
CA ARG A 75 -20.51 18.16 -4.96
C ARG A 75 -21.24 19.39 -5.48
N ASN A 76 -20.77 20.55 -5.06
CA ASN A 76 -21.24 21.84 -5.58
C ASN A 76 -20.02 22.73 -5.89
N ASN A 77 -20.03 23.34 -7.06
CA ASN A 77 -19.12 24.41 -7.46
C ASN A 77 -19.95 25.64 -7.78
N LEU A 78 -19.54 26.79 -7.28
CA LEU A 78 -20.21 28.06 -7.54
C LEU A 78 -19.14 29.14 -7.81
N GLY A 79 -19.26 29.82 -8.91
CA GLY A 79 -18.49 31.01 -9.26
C GLY A 79 -19.44 32.20 -9.38
N ILE A 80 -19.07 33.32 -8.76
CA ILE A 80 -19.85 34.57 -8.79
C ILE A 80 -18.91 35.74 -9.07
N ASP A 81 -19.22 36.52 -10.10
CA ASP A 81 -18.62 37.80 -10.34
C ASP A 81 -19.40 38.84 -9.51
N LEU A 82 -18.88 39.15 -8.30
CA LEU A 82 -19.52 40.09 -7.37
C LEU A 82 -19.48 41.52 -7.92
N THR A 83 -18.41 41.85 -8.63
CA THR A 83 -18.23 43.03 -9.44
C THR A 83 -17.32 42.68 -10.60
N ASP A 84 -17.12 43.59 -11.55
CA ASP A 84 -16.17 43.40 -12.68
C ASP A 84 -14.74 43.04 -12.21
N LYS A 85 -14.38 43.45 -10.98
CA LYS A 85 -13.05 43.24 -10.41
C LYS A 85 -12.99 42.20 -9.28
N LEU A 86 -14.10 41.85 -8.69
CA LEU A 86 -14.15 40.96 -7.52
C LEU A 86 -14.90 39.67 -7.84
N LYS A 87 -14.21 38.53 -7.74
CA LYS A 87 -14.75 37.19 -8.01
C LYS A 87 -14.71 36.34 -6.76
N LEU A 88 -15.84 35.67 -6.49
CA LEU A 88 -15.97 34.62 -5.47
C LEU A 88 -16.06 33.25 -6.14
N SER A 89 -15.24 32.31 -5.72
CA SER A 89 -15.36 30.90 -6.12
C SER A 89 -15.49 30.00 -4.89
N THR A 90 -16.49 29.13 -4.90
CA THR A 90 -16.64 28.13 -3.83
C THR A 90 -16.71 26.72 -4.41
N PHE A 91 -16.20 25.78 -3.63
CA PHE A 91 -16.29 24.36 -3.87
C PHE A 91 -16.69 23.68 -2.56
N LEU A 92 -17.68 22.82 -2.61
CA LEU A 92 -18.10 21.99 -1.49
C LEU A 92 -18.27 20.55 -1.95
N LEU A 93 -17.73 19.63 -1.19
CA LEU A 93 -17.86 18.18 -1.38
C LEU A 93 -18.21 17.52 -0.06
N TYR A 94 -19.37 16.89 -0.01
CA TYR A 94 -19.73 15.98 1.05
C TYR A 94 -19.55 14.54 0.58
N THR A 95 -18.94 13.71 1.42
CA THR A 95 -18.74 12.29 1.17
C THR A 95 -19.17 11.49 2.40
N ASN A 96 -20.08 10.56 2.22
CA ASN A 96 -20.41 9.54 3.21
C ASN A 96 -19.93 8.18 2.72
N ILE A 97 -19.21 7.45 3.58
CA ILE A 97 -18.69 6.11 3.29
C ILE A 97 -19.16 5.17 4.39
N ASN A 98 -19.61 3.99 3.98
CA ASN A 98 -19.75 2.82 4.86
C ASN A 98 -18.97 1.67 4.23
N ARG A 99 -18.03 1.11 4.98
CA ARG A 99 -17.14 0.05 4.55
C ARG A 99 -17.10 -1.07 5.57
N LYS A 100 -17.19 -2.30 5.09
CA LYS A 100 -16.87 -3.51 5.84
C LYS A 100 -15.62 -4.15 5.25
N THR A 101 -14.76 -4.71 6.09
CA THR A 101 -13.49 -5.31 5.67
C THR A 101 -13.24 -6.65 6.36
N ILE A 102 -12.50 -7.50 5.68
CA ILE A 102 -11.90 -8.73 6.19
C ILE A 102 -10.37 -8.60 6.08
N PRO A 103 -9.55 -9.43 6.75
CA PRO A 103 -8.11 -9.48 6.51
C PRO A 103 -7.81 -9.90 5.06
N GLU A 104 -7.37 -8.97 4.20
CA GLU A 104 -7.36 -9.15 2.74
C GLU A 104 -6.01 -9.59 2.17
N GLY A 105 -4.89 -9.15 2.74
CA GLY A 105 -3.57 -9.42 2.18
C GLY A 105 -2.49 -9.65 3.22
N GLY A 106 -1.41 -10.30 2.80
CA GLY A 106 -0.29 -10.64 3.66
C GLY A 106 -0.55 -11.84 4.57
N ARG A 107 0.39 -12.12 5.46
CA ARG A 107 0.25 -13.18 6.45
C ARG A 107 -0.90 -12.89 7.40
N GLY A 108 -1.66 -13.93 7.75
CA GLY A 108 -2.85 -13.77 8.58
C GLY A 108 -4.12 -13.40 7.79
N SER A 109 -4.02 -13.21 6.48
CA SER A 109 -5.19 -12.94 5.64
C SER A 109 -5.95 -14.19 5.24
N VAL A 110 -7.21 -14.00 4.86
CA VAL A 110 -8.07 -15.06 4.30
C VAL A 110 -7.42 -15.71 3.08
N LEU A 111 -6.78 -14.90 2.21
CA LEU A 111 -6.10 -15.42 1.03
C LEU A 111 -4.87 -16.25 1.38
N TYR A 112 -4.01 -15.75 2.29
CA TYR A 112 -2.84 -16.49 2.74
C TYR A 112 -3.21 -17.87 3.30
N TYR A 113 -4.26 -17.93 4.11
CA TYR A 113 -4.74 -19.21 4.63
C TYR A 113 -5.30 -20.11 3.53
N GLY A 114 -6.08 -19.55 2.59
CA GLY A 114 -6.60 -20.31 1.45
C GLY A 114 -5.53 -20.86 0.51
N LEU A 115 -4.38 -20.17 0.38
CA LEU A 115 -3.23 -20.65 -0.39
C LEU A 115 -2.51 -21.81 0.28
N ASN A 116 -2.46 -21.82 1.62
CA ASN A 116 -1.66 -22.77 2.40
C ASN A 116 -2.46 -23.91 3.04
N ALA A 117 -3.79 -23.79 3.15
CA ALA A 117 -4.64 -24.84 3.69
C ALA A 117 -4.59 -26.09 2.82
N SER A 118 -4.42 -27.25 3.44
CA SER A 118 -4.38 -28.54 2.73
C SER A 118 -5.67 -28.80 1.96
N PRO A 119 -5.61 -29.22 0.71
CA PRO A 119 -6.79 -29.64 -0.06
C PRO A 119 -7.47 -30.88 0.53
N LEU A 120 -6.80 -31.62 1.43
CA LEU A 120 -7.37 -32.79 2.12
C LEU A 120 -8.31 -32.41 3.27
N THR A 121 -8.28 -31.16 3.73
CA THR A 121 -9.17 -30.63 4.77
C THR A 121 -10.46 -30.11 4.16
N PRO A 122 -11.65 -30.59 4.57
CA PRO A 122 -12.91 -30.02 4.12
C PRO A 122 -13.18 -28.66 4.77
N ILE A 123 -14.09 -27.85 4.19
CA ILE A 123 -14.47 -26.54 4.76
C ILE A 123 -15.23 -26.72 6.08
N PHE A 124 -16.16 -27.68 6.12
CA PHE A 124 -17.04 -27.95 7.25
C PHE A 124 -16.72 -29.31 7.87
N ASP A 125 -16.85 -29.39 9.17
CA ASP A 125 -16.58 -30.61 9.96
C ASP A 125 -17.77 -31.60 9.99
N GLY A 126 -18.89 -31.22 9.38
CA GLY A 126 -20.11 -32.04 9.32
C GLY A 126 -20.98 -31.99 10.57
N THR A 127 -20.67 -31.12 11.53
CA THR A 127 -21.51 -30.86 12.71
C THR A 127 -22.64 -29.86 12.38
N ASP A 128 -23.58 -29.71 13.28
CA ASP A 128 -24.70 -28.75 13.18
C ASP A 128 -24.29 -27.30 13.45
N GLY A 129 -23.01 -27.04 13.75
CA GLY A 129 -22.47 -25.71 14.04
C GLY A 129 -22.75 -25.22 15.46
N SER A 130 -23.30 -26.03 16.35
CA SER A 130 -23.55 -25.69 17.75
C SER A 130 -22.29 -25.68 18.62
N GLY A 131 -21.20 -26.32 18.16
CA GLY A 131 -19.92 -26.41 18.86
C GLY A 131 -19.04 -25.19 18.66
N PRO A 132 -17.88 -25.12 19.36
CA PRO A 132 -16.92 -24.01 19.32
C PRO A 132 -16.34 -23.73 17.94
N SER A 133 -16.23 -24.74 17.07
CA SER A 133 -15.82 -24.64 15.67
C SER A 133 -16.84 -23.94 14.78
N ARG A 134 -18.08 -23.81 15.26
CA ARG A 134 -19.24 -23.31 14.49
C ARG A 134 -19.44 -24.07 13.16
N GLY A 135 -19.13 -25.38 13.15
CA GLY A 135 -19.26 -26.25 11.99
C GLY A 135 -18.11 -26.18 11.00
N TYR A 136 -17.06 -25.37 11.27
CA TYR A 136 -15.89 -25.29 10.41
C TYR A 136 -14.81 -26.31 10.81
N SER A 137 -14.27 -27.03 9.83
CA SER A 137 -13.12 -27.90 10.08
C SER A 137 -11.93 -27.10 10.56
N TYR A 138 -11.24 -27.56 11.59
CA TYR A 138 -9.96 -26.97 11.96
C TYR A 138 -8.82 -27.54 11.09
N ILE A 139 -7.79 -26.75 10.91
CA ILE A 139 -6.56 -27.15 10.22
C ILE A 139 -5.57 -27.57 11.29
N GLY A 140 -5.02 -28.79 11.20
CA GLY A 140 -4.08 -29.33 12.18
C GLY A 140 -2.85 -28.47 12.37
N SER A 141 -2.22 -28.52 13.54
CA SER A 141 -1.02 -27.73 13.86
C SER A 141 0.19 -28.15 13.03
N GLU A 142 0.20 -29.35 12.52
CA GLU A 142 1.19 -29.92 11.60
C GLU A 142 1.21 -29.21 10.23
N GLN A 143 0.13 -28.50 9.87
CA GLN A 143 0.04 -27.66 8.67
C GLN A 143 0.50 -26.21 8.93
N GLY A 144 0.81 -25.88 10.17
CA GLY A 144 1.20 -24.57 10.66
C GLY A 144 0.31 -24.09 11.79
N ILE A 145 0.93 -23.72 12.91
CA ILE A 145 0.21 -23.22 14.09
C ILE A 145 -0.55 -21.90 13.79
N GLU A 146 -0.12 -21.17 12.76
CA GLU A 146 -0.76 -19.95 12.28
C GLU A 146 -1.80 -20.19 11.17
N ILE A 147 -1.82 -21.34 10.49
CA ILE A 147 -2.76 -21.62 9.40
C ILE A 147 -4.11 -22.05 9.97
N ILE A 148 -5.16 -21.31 9.63
CA ILE A 148 -6.54 -21.59 10.05
C ILE A 148 -7.47 -21.71 8.84
N ASN A 149 -8.65 -22.24 9.07
CA ASN A 149 -9.69 -22.30 8.05
C ASN A 149 -10.12 -20.89 7.64
N PRO A 150 -9.91 -20.47 6.38
CA PRO A 150 -10.23 -19.11 5.93
C PRO A 150 -11.71 -18.77 6.07
N PHE A 151 -12.62 -19.72 5.94
CA PHE A 151 -14.05 -19.49 6.13
C PHE A 151 -14.42 -19.30 7.61
N ALA A 152 -13.74 -19.99 8.52
CA ALA A 152 -13.89 -19.75 9.94
C ALA A 152 -13.40 -18.34 10.32
N LEU A 153 -12.27 -17.88 9.73
CA LEU A 153 -11.80 -16.50 9.92
C LEU A 153 -12.82 -15.48 9.41
N ILE A 154 -13.33 -15.66 8.19
CA ILE A 154 -14.38 -14.78 7.63
C ILE A 154 -15.59 -14.74 8.55
N ASN A 155 -16.07 -15.88 9.02
CA ASN A 155 -17.24 -15.95 9.89
C ASN A 155 -17.04 -15.16 11.19
N ASN A 156 -15.85 -15.22 11.75
CA ASN A 156 -15.49 -14.56 13.01
C ASN A 156 -14.89 -13.15 12.86
N THR A 157 -14.86 -12.60 11.66
CA THR A 157 -14.41 -11.21 11.40
C THR A 157 -15.59 -10.25 11.31
N TYR A 158 -15.53 -9.18 12.08
CA TYR A 158 -16.55 -8.12 12.09
C TYR A 158 -15.87 -6.75 12.22
N ASN A 159 -15.77 -6.04 11.10
CA ASN A 159 -15.20 -4.69 11.04
C ASN A 159 -16.12 -3.80 10.21
N GLU A 160 -16.51 -2.66 10.75
CA GLU A 160 -17.29 -1.64 10.06
C GLU A 160 -16.65 -0.28 10.27
N THR A 161 -16.48 0.48 9.20
CA THR A 161 -15.99 1.86 9.22
C THR A 161 -17.02 2.77 8.57
N LYS A 162 -17.42 3.85 9.24
CA LYS A 162 -18.28 4.91 8.71
C LYS A 162 -17.50 6.21 8.67
N VAL A 163 -17.57 6.91 7.55
CA VAL A 163 -16.89 8.19 7.36
C VAL A 163 -17.87 9.24 6.87
N ASN A 164 -17.91 10.38 7.54
CA ASN A 164 -18.53 11.60 7.05
C ASN A 164 -17.42 12.62 6.80
N ARG A 165 -17.31 13.10 5.56
CA ARG A 165 -16.26 14.05 5.18
C ARG A 165 -16.86 15.25 4.49
N PHE A 166 -16.41 16.43 4.90
CA PHE A 166 -16.68 17.71 4.27
C PHE A 166 -15.36 18.30 3.79
N THR A 167 -15.25 18.54 2.49
CA THR A 167 -14.10 19.24 1.90
C THR A 167 -14.62 20.47 1.21
N GLY A 168 -13.96 21.59 1.41
CA GLY A 168 -14.40 22.84 0.81
C GLY A 168 -13.28 23.81 0.48
N LYS A 169 -13.60 24.73 -0.41
CA LYS A 169 -12.76 25.88 -0.79
C LYS A 169 -13.64 27.12 -0.88
N VAL A 170 -13.13 28.20 -0.32
CA VAL A 170 -13.62 29.57 -0.57
C VAL A 170 -12.46 30.39 -1.09
N GLU A 171 -12.64 31.04 -2.22
CA GLU A 171 -11.61 31.84 -2.87
C GLU A 171 -12.18 33.18 -3.28
N LEU A 172 -11.50 34.24 -2.90
CA LEU A 172 -11.75 35.60 -3.33
C LEU A 172 -10.57 36.05 -4.19
N SER A 173 -10.86 36.54 -5.39
CA SER A 173 -9.89 37.16 -6.30
C SER A 173 -10.29 38.57 -6.59
N TYR A 174 -9.39 39.53 -6.35
CA TYR A 174 -9.62 40.94 -6.57
C TYR A 174 -8.56 41.51 -7.53
N GLU A 175 -9.02 42.09 -8.64
CA GLU A 175 -8.20 42.82 -9.59
C GLU A 175 -8.06 44.27 -9.12
N VAL A 176 -6.91 44.58 -8.49
CA VAL A 176 -6.66 45.89 -7.91
C VAL A 176 -6.52 46.96 -9.02
N ILE A 177 -5.69 46.64 -10.00
CA ILE A 177 -5.48 47.36 -11.27
C ILE A 177 -5.33 46.34 -12.39
N GLU A 178 -5.40 46.75 -13.65
CA GLU A 178 -5.42 45.90 -14.84
C GLU A 178 -4.40 44.74 -14.82
N ASP A 179 -3.24 44.87 -14.34
CA ASP A 179 -2.19 43.86 -14.36
C ASP A 179 -1.93 43.18 -12.98
N LEU A 180 -2.66 43.61 -11.92
CA LEU A 180 -2.41 43.19 -10.55
C LEU A 180 -3.61 42.52 -9.92
N LYS A 181 -3.50 41.24 -9.60
CA LYS A 181 -4.54 40.46 -8.95
C LYS A 181 -4.07 39.93 -7.58
N ILE A 182 -4.90 40.10 -6.56
CA ILE A 182 -4.74 39.51 -5.24
C ILE A 182 -5.75 38.37 -5.11
N THR A 183 -5.29 37.20 -4.72
CA THR A 183 -6.16 36.06 -4.46
C THR A 183 -5.94 35.54 -3.04
N SER A 184 -7.03 35.38 -2.28
CA SER A 184 -7.01 34.72 -0.98
C SER A 184 -7.91 33.51 -1.03
N ARG A 185 -7.38 32.35 -0.63
CA ARG A 185 -8.03 31.04 -0.72
C ARG A 185 -7.97 30.33 0.62
N TYR A 186 -9.11 29.88 1.09
CA TYR A 186 -9.22 29.04 2.26
C TYR A 186 -9.77 27.68 1.85
N ASN A 187 -8.94 26.65 2.01
CA ASN A 187 -9.32 25.25 1.81
C ASN A 187 -9.48 24.59 3.18
N PHE A 188 -10.51 23.76 3.35
CA PHE A 188 -10.72 23.00 4.57
C PHE A 188 -11.15 21.57 4.25
N ASN A 189 -10.78 20.67 5.14
CA ASN A 189 -11.23 19.28 5.14
C ASN A 189 -11.56 18.90 6.59
N TYR A 190 -12.77 18.42 6.79
CA TYR A 190 -13.20 17.83 8.05
C TYR A 190 -13.66 16.41 7.80
N ALA A 191 -13.18 15.45 8.57
CA ALA A 191 -13.65 14.08 8.51
C ALA A 191 -13.92 13.54 9.91
N ASP A 192 -15.10 12.95 10.07
CA ASP A 192 -15.51 12.16 11.21
C ASP A 192 -15.52 10.69 10.80
N VAL A 193 -14.70 9.87 11.48
CA VAL A 193 -14.54 8.45 11.21
C VAL A 193 -14.93 7.66 12.44
N ALA A 194 -15.92 6.79 12.32
CA ALA A 194 -16.33 5.88 13.36
C ALA A 194 -16.04 4.44 12.94
N ASN A 195 -15.24 3.73 13.74
CA ASN A 195 -14.93 2.33 13.55
C ASN A 195 -15.59 1.49 14.63
N ARG A 196 -16.05 0.29 14.26
CA ARG A 196 -16.49 -0.73 15.19
C ARG A 196 -15.94 -2.07 14.74
N ASN A 197 -15.29 -2.77 15.67
CA ASN A 197 -14.83 -4.14 15.48
C ASN A 197 -15.33 -5.04 16.61
N TYR A 198 -15.43 -6.32 16.31
CA TYR A 198 -15.83 -7.33 17.27
C TYR A 198 -15.01 -8.60 17.04
N ASN A 199 -14.42 -9.09 18.11
CA ASN A 199 -13.63 -10.31 18.17
C ASN A 199 -14.36 -11.35 19.02
N PRO A 200 -15.16 -12.26 18.43
CA PRO A 200 -15.80 -13.33 19.17
C PRO A 200 -14.78 -14.33 19.69
N LEU A 201 -15.15 -15.08 20.72
CA LEU A 201 -14.43 -16.30 21.06
C LEU A 201 -14.55 -17.27 19.88
N ALA A 202 -13.42 -17.79 19.43
CA ALA A 202 -13.35 -18.68 18.27
C ALA A 202 -12.35 -19.80 18.50
N TYR A 203 -12.73 -21.02 18.16
CA TYR A 203 -11.84 -22.17 18.13
C TYR A 203 -11.45 -22.50 16.69
N TYR A 204 -10.17 -22.37 16.40
CA TYR A 204 -9.59 -22.67 15.09
C TYR A 204 -8.80 -23.97 15.03
N GLY A 205 -8.76 -24.70 16.14
CA GLY A 205 -8.01 -25.93 16.31
C GLY A 205 -7.03 -25.85 17.49
N PRO A 206 -6.46 -26.99 17.91
CA PRO A 206 -5.53 -27.03 19.02
C PRO A 206 -4.21 -26.32 18.70
N ASN A 207 -3.63 -25.66 19.71
CA ASN A 207 -2.31 -25.00 19.65
C ASN A 207 -2.18 -23.93 18.56
N LYS A 208 -3.27 -23.25 18.18
CA LYS A 208 -3.25 -22.15 17.21
C LYS A 208 -2.85 -20.85 17.89
N VAL A 209 -2.08 -19.98 17.17
CA VAL A 209 -1.60 -18.68 17.67
C VAL A 209 -2.49 -17.50 17.25
N ASN A 210 -3.61 -17.73 16.58
CA ASN A 210 -4.45 -16.71 15.94
C ASN A 210 -5.64 -16.34 16.84
N ASN A 211 -5.43 -16.05 18.12
CA ASN A 211 -6.50 -15.83 19.10
C ASN A 211 -7.51 -16.98 19.19
N SER A 212 -7.06 -18.20 18.90
CA SER A 212 -7.87 -19.42 19.09
C SER A 212 -8.02 -19.71 20.56
N VAL A 213 -9.26 -19.87 21.00
CA VAL A 213 -9.56 -20.27 22.37
C VAL A 213 -9.54 -21.80 22.45
N ASN A 214 -8.81 -22.36 23.41
CA ASN A 214 -8.81 -23.81 23.61
C ASN A 214 -10.18 -24.31 24.11
N VAL A 215 -10.43 -25.59 23.93
CA VAL A 215 -11.64 -26.28 24.37
C VAL A 215 -11.29 -27.43 25.29
N ASP A 216 -12.20 -27.75 26.22
CA ASP A 216 -12.12 -28.94 27.09
C ASP A 216 -12.58 -30.23 26.37
N ASP A 217 -12.54 -31.34 27.07
CA ASP A 217 -12.98 -32.66 26.56
C ASP A 217 -14.47 -32.70 26.20
N ASN A 218 -15.26 -31.75 26.66
CA ASN A 218 -16.69 -31.59 26.35
C ASN A 218 -16.95 -30.61 25.22
N ASN A 219 -15.89 -30.15 24.51
CA ASN A 219 -15.94 -29.10 23.47
C ASN A 219 -16.49 -27.76 23.97
N GLN A 220 -16.28 -27.41 25.25
CA GLN A 220 -16.59 -26.08 25.77
C GLN A 220 -15.32 -25.22 25.79
N PHE A 221 -15.45 -23.91 25.54
CA PHE A 221 -14.33 -22.98 25.63
C PHE A 221 -13.69 -23.01 27.01
N ILE A 222 -12.38 -23.27 27.07
CA ILE A 222 -11.58 -23.07 28.27
C ILE A 222 -11.37 -21.57 28.44
N ARG A 223 -12.15 -20.96 29.32
CA ARG A 223 -12.15 -19.52 29.57
C ARG A 223 -11.33 -19.12 30.81
N ASP A 224 -10.98 -20.09 31.61
CA ASP A 224 -10.02 -19.99 32.73
C ASP A 224 -8.69 -20.60 32.23
N THR A 225 -7.78 -19.75 31.75
CA THR A 225 -6.53 -20.20 31.13
C THR A 225 -5.46 -20.54 32.13
N ASN A 226 -5.62 -20.12 33.38
CA ASN A 226 -4.67 -20.30 34.48
C ASN A 226 -5.08 -21.44 35.43
N GLY A 227 -6.30 -21.98 35.30
CA GLY A 227 -6.82 -23.04 36.15
C GLY A 227 -7.10 -22.58 37.61
N ASN A 228 -7.33 -21.30 37.83
CA ASN A 228 -7.57 -20.73 39.17
C ASN A 228 -9.06 -20.56 39.50
N GLY A 229 -9.94 -21.03 38.62
CA GLY A 229 -11.39 -20.94 38.76
C GLY A 229 -11.98 -19.61 38.30
N ILE A 230 -11.16 -18.71 37.72
CA ILE A 230 -11.59 -17.39 37.26
C ILE A 230 -11.54 -17.35 35.74
N ILE A 231 -12.62 -16.85 35.14
CA ILE A 231 -12.70 -16.64 33.69
C ILE A 231 -11.86 -15.44 33.31
N ASP A 232 -10.81 -15.64 32.48
CA ASP A 232 -9.87 -14.61 32.03
C ASP A 232 -9.96 -14.34 30.52
N LEU A 233 -10.76 -15.14 29.78
CA LEU A 233 -10.86 -15.05 28.33
C LEU A 233 -12.28 -14.71 27.89
N PHE A 234 -12.41 -13.61 27.12
CA PHE A 234 -13.67 -13.04 26.70
C PHE A 234 -13.67 -12.62 25.23
N SER A 235 -14.87 -12.56 24.63
CA SER A 235 -15.05 -11.80 23.39
C SER A 235 -14.80 -10.31 23.64
N GLY A 236 -14.36 -9.60 22.62
CA GLY A 236 -14.01 -8.20 22.73
C GLY A 236 -14.66 -7.32 21.67
N VAL A 237 -15.00 -6.09 22.05
CA VAL A 237 -15.48 -5.06 21.13
C VAL A 237 -14.63 -3.82 21.23
N GLY A 238 -14.25 -3.27 20.09
CA GLY A 238 -13.60 -1.97 19.97
C GLY A 238 -14.52 -0.99 19.25
N GLU A 239 -14.67 0.20 19.80
CA GLU A 239 -15.32 1.33 19.13
C GLU A 239 -14.41 2.54 19.23
N ASP A 240 -14.18 3.19 18.11
CA ASP A 240 -13.42 4.44 18.08
C ASP A 240 -14.08 5.49 17.21
N THR A 241 -13.85 6.73 17.58
CA THR A 241 -14.21 7.91 16.80
C THR A 241 -12.98 8.77 16.59
N GLN A 242 -12.73 9.13 15.35
CA GLN A 242 -11.55 9.90 14.95
C GLN A 242 -12.01 11.12 14.17
N ASN A 243 -11.57 12.29 14.59
CA ASN A 243 -11.83 13.55 13.95
C ASN A 243 -10.55 14.11 13.31
N TYR A 244 -10.63 14.42 12.04
CA TYR A 244 -9.58 15.07 11.26
C TYR A 244 -10.06 16.45 10.86
N THR A 245 -9.28 17.47 11.19
CA THR A 245 -9.55 18.85 10.81
C THR A 245 -8.30 19.46 10.18
N ASP A 246 -8.38 19.70 8.89
CA ASP A 246 -7.27 20.27 8.14
C ASP A 246 -7.71 21.54 7.46
N TYR A 247 -6.85 22.54 7.44
CA TYR A 247 -7.05 23.72 6.60
C TYR A 247 -5.74 24.20 5.97
N THR A 248 -5.89 24.87 4.83
CA THR A 248 -4.82 25.61 4.17
C THR A 248 -5.35 26.97 3.77
N TRP A 249 -4.73 28.02 4.28
CA TRP A 249 -5.02 29.38 3.90
C TRP A 249 -3.87 29.95 3.11
N GLU A 250 -4.12 30.36 1.88
CA GLU A 250 -3.16 30.92 0.95
C GLU A 250 -3.57 32.31 0.53
N THR A 251 -2.61 33.22 0.47
CA THR A 251 -2.80 34.54 -0.14
C THR A 251 -1.62 34.84 -1.04
N PHE A 252 -1.91 35.19 -2.26
CA PHE A 252 -0.87 35.51 -3.24
C PHE A 252 -1.27 36.69 -4.15
N ILE A 253 -0.25 37.34 -4.62
CA ILE A 253 -0.31 38.49 -5.51
C ILE A 253 0.28 38.05 -6.84
N ASP A 254 -0.48 38.19 -7.90
CA ASP A 254 -0.06 38.00 -9.28
C ASP A 254 0.06 39.37 -9.95
N TYR A 255 1.24 39.70 -10.47
CA TYR A 255 1.47 40.88 -11.31
C TYR A 255 1.97 40.43 -12.68
N LYS A 256 1.27 40.83 -13.74
CA LYS A 256 1.60 40.51 -15.13
C LYS A 256 1.81 41.80 -15.92
N LYS A 257 2.89 41.83 -16.68
CA LYS A 257 3.18 43.01 -17.51
C LYS A 257 3.70 42.57 -18.86
N SER A 258 3.05 43.06 -19.90
CA SER A 258 3.50 42.93 -21.28
C SER A 258 3.89 44.28 -21.85
N PHE A 259 5.05 44.34 -22.49
CA PHE A 259 5.53 45.53 -23.22
C PHE A 259 6.39 45.08 -24.40
N ASP A 260 6.08 45.58 -25.58
CA ASP A 260 6.68 45.12 -26.83
C ASP A 260 6.66 43.58 -26.93
N ASN A 261 7.81 42.94 -27.04
CA ASN A 261 7.98 41.49 -27.11
C ASN A 261 8.26 40.84 -25.75
N HIS A 262 8.18 41.58 -24.64
CA HIS A 262 8.48 41.12 -23.29
C HIS A 262 7.21 40.84 -22.49
N ASN A 263 7.06 39.63 -21.97
CA ASN A 263 6.01 39.25 -21.03
C ASN A 263 6.64 38.85 -19.71
N LEU A 264 6.27 39.55 -18.65
CA LEU A 264 6.73 39.31 -17.28
C LEU A 264 5.56 38.88 -16.39
N SER A 265 5.74 37.85 -15.57
CA SER A 265 4.81 37.48 -14.52
C SER A 265 5.54 37.30 -13.20
N PHE A 266 5.08 37.99 -12.18
CA PHE A 266 5.59 37.91 -10.82
C PHE A 266 4.48 37.32 -9.93
N LEU A 267 4.81 36.32 -9.11
CA LEU A 267 3.93 35.82 -8.09
C LEU A 267 4.67 35.86 -6.75
N LEU A 268 4.00 36.43 -5.74
CA LEU A 268 4.46 36.39 -4.35
C LEU A 268 3.32 35.90 -3.48
N GLY A 269 3.59 34.94 -2.61
CA GLY A 269 2.53 34.34 -1.81
C GLY A 269 2.98 33.78 -0.48
N THR A 270 1.98 33.56 0.37
CA THR A 270 2.11 32.89 1.66
C THR A 270 1.07 31.79 1.77
N SER A 271 1.40 30.73 2.50
CA SER A 271 0.51 29.62 2.81
C SER A 271 0.66 29.23 4.28
N ILE A 272 -0.46 29.08 4.96
CA ILE A 272 -0.55 28.57 6.34
C ILE A 272 -1.38 27.28 6.25
N ARG A 273 -0.83 26.18 6.78
CA ARG A 273 -1.53 24.90 6.85
C ARG A 273 -1.52 24.39 8.28
N SER A 274 -2.63 23.81 8.73
CA SER A 274 -2.73 23.06 9.97
C SER A 274 -3.43 21.74 9.69
N GLU A 275 -2.92 20.68 10.29
CA GLU A 275 -3.54 19.36 10.35
C GLU A 275 -3.75 19.01 11.82
N GLN A 276 -4.96 18.67 12.19
CA GLN A 276 -5.33 18.27 13.54
C GLN A 276 -6.02 16.92 13.51
N PHE A 277 -5.60 16.06 14.39
CA PHE A 277 -6.20 14.75 14.63
C PHE A 277 -6.59 14.65 16.10
N TYR A 278 -7.82 14.19 16.34
CA TYR A 278 -8.31 13.84 17.65
C TYR A 278 -9.02 12.48 17.56
N GLY A 279 -8.61 11.51 18.36
CA GLY A 279 -9.20 10.18 18.40
C GLY A 279 -9.57 9.78 19.82
N VAL A 280 -10.72 9.14 19.95
CA VAL A 280 -11.14 8.46 21.19
C VAL A 280 -11.33 7.00 20.84
N TYR A 281 -10.62 6.14 21.56
CA TYR A 281 -10.63 4.69 21.38
C TYR A 281 -11.17 4.04 22.61
N GLY A 282 -12.17 3.19 22.45
CA GLY A 282 -12.74 2.39 23.52
C GLY A 282 -12.61 0.91 23.22
N TYR A 283 -12.27 0.13 24.23
CA TYR A 283 -12.28 -1.32 24.17
C TYR A 283 -13.03 -1.87 25.39
N GLY A 284 -13.81 -2.93 25.16
CA GLY A 284 -14.50 -3.63 26.23
C GLY A 284 -14.61 -5.11 25.95
N SER A 285 -14.60 -5.90 27.00
CA SER A 285 -14.75 -7.35 26.95
C SER A 285 -16.11 -7.80 27.46
N LEU A 286 -16.47 -9.04 27.15
CA LEU A 286 -17.68 -9.69 27.64
C LEU A 286 -18.96 -9.07 27.07
N VAL A 287 -19.17 -9.26 25.78
CA VAL A 287 -20.47 -8.95 25.15
C VAL A 287 -21.48 -9.98 25.61
N GLY A 288 -22.57 -9.52 26.21
CA GLY A 288 -23.54 -10.37 26.93
C GLY A 288 -24.20 -11.45 26.06
N GLU A 289 -24.51 -11.13 24.79
CA GLU A 289 -24.80 -12.12 23.77
C GLU A 289 -23.70 -12.08 22.71
N ASP A 290 -23.08 -13.21 22.42
CA ASP A 290 -21.90 -13.31 21.56
C ASP A 290 -22.26 -13.13 20.07
N SER A 291 -22.78 -11.95 19.73
CA SER A 291 -23.25 -11.59 18.39
C SER A 291 -22.86 -10.16 17.98
N TRP A 292 -22.65 -9.96 16.68
CA TRP A 292 -22.36 -8.65 16.10
C TRP A 292 -23.44 -7.58 16.37
N SER A 293 -24.72 -7.99 16.42
CA SER A 293 -25.84 -7.07 16.69
C SER A 293 -25.77 -6.46 18.08
N ASN A 294 -25.18 -7.16 19.03
CA ASN A 294 -25.03 -6.75 20.43
C ASN A 294 -23.62 -6.28 20.78
N ALA A 295 -22.67 -6.34 19.85
CA ALA A 295 -21.27 -5.96 20.05
C ALA A 295 -21.07 -4.44 20.09
N TYR A 296 -21.46 -3.83 21.21
CA TYR A 296 -21.27 -2.41 21.52
C TYR A 296 -20.64 -2.25 22.89
N LEU A 297 -19.84 -1.20 23.10
CA LEU A 297 -19.18 -0.94 24.39
C LEU A 297 -20.15 -0.87 25.56
N PHE A 298 -21.35 -0.35 25.36
CA PHE A 298 -22.35 -0.26 26.44
C PHE A 298 -22.89 -1.62 26.87
N ASN A 299 -22.78 -2.66 26.01
CA ASN A 299 -23.18 -4.03 26.32
C ASN A 299 -22.07 -4.85 26.99
N THR A 300 -20.85 -4.29 27.12
CA THR A 300 -19.76 -4.97 27.80
C THR A 300 -20.02 -5.00 29.31
N GLN A 301 -19.57 -6.05 29.97
CA GLN A 301 -19.76 -6.24 31.39
C GLN A 301 -18.46 -5.93 32.12
N ASP A 302 -18.57 -5.44 33.35
CA ASP A 302 -17.44 -5.35 34.25
C ASP A 302 -17.16 -6.75 34.81
N ILE A 303 -15.92 -7.19 34.68
CA ILE A 303 -15.44 -8.44 35.23
C ILE A 303 -14.78 -8.12 36.56
N TYR A 304 -15.23 -8.80 37.60
CA TYR A 304 -14.67 -8.70 38.90
C TYR A 304 -13.71 -9.89 39.09
N ASP A 305 -12.43 -9.69 38.89
CA ASP A 305 -11.43 -10.66 39.29
C ASP A 305 -11.24 -10.57 40.79
N GLU A 306 -11.54 -11.64 41.51
CA GLU A 306 -11.12 -11.80 42.90
C GLU A 306 -9.66 -12.22 42.90
N TYR A 307 -8.75 -11.25 43.00
CA TYR A 307 -7.36 -11.57 43.31
C TYR A 307 -7.27 -11.89 44.80
N ILE A 308 -7.03 -13.14 45.13
CA ILE A 308 -6.62 -13.55 46.44
C ILE A 308 -5.11 -13.25 46.57
N LEU A 309 -4.76 -12.06 47.05
CA LEU A 309 -3.39 -11.80 47.49
C LEU A 309 -3.19 -12.55 48.79
N THR A 310 -2.48 -13.67 48.72
CA THR A 310 -1.95 -14.31 49.93
C THR A 310 -0.66 -13.63 50.32
N SER A 311 -0.69 -12.79 51.36
CA SER A 311 0.49 -12.35 52.09
C SER A 311 0.73 -13.28 53.27
N LEU A 312 1.96 -13.43 53.70
CA LEU A 312 2.27 -14.07 54.98
C LEU A 312 2.29 -12.99 56.05
N ASP A 313 1.63 -13.22 57.17
CA ASP A 313 1.80 -12.39 58.37
C ASP A 313 3.20 -12.60 58.95
N PRO A 314 3.63 -11.77 59.97
CA PRO A 314 4.93 -11.93 60.61
C PRO A 314 5.14 -13.31 61.28
N ASP A 315 4.06 -14.04 61.52
CA ASP A 315 4.07 -15.37 62.14
C ASP A 315 4.04 -16.51 61.08
N GLY A 316 4.07 -16.15 59.78
CA GLY A 316 4.10 -17.12 58.64
C GLY A 316 2.74 -17.68 58.24
N ASN A 317 1.62 -17.13 58.71
CA ASN A 317 0.29 -17.54 58.32
C ASN A 317 -0.13 -16.82 57.03
N ILE A 318 -0.89 -17.51 56.16
CA ILE A 318 -1.43 -16.92 54.97
C ILE A 318 -2.56 -15.94 55.33
N VAL A 319 -2.33 -14.67 55.07
CA VAL A 319 -3.35 -13.63 55.18
C VAL A 319 -3.95 -13.41 53.78
N VAL A 320 -5.23 -13.64 53.66
CA VAL A 320 -6.02 -13.34 52.44
C VAL A 320 -6.43 -11.88 52.52
N ASP A 321 -5.79 -11.04 51.70
CA ASP A 321 -6.10 -9.62 51.68
C ASP A 321 -6.65 -9.19 50.32
N ASN A 322 -7.82 -8.60 50.37
CA ASN A 322 -8.57 -7.76 49.43
C ASN A 322 -8.72 -8.10 47.94
N LYS A 323 -9.97 -8.05 47.57
CA LYS A 323 -10.48 -8.08 46.17
C LYS A 323 -10.04 -6.85 45.39
N THR A 324 -9.24 -7.03 44.36
CA THR A 324 -8.98 -5.99 43.37
C THR A 324 -9.94 -6.20 42.18
N VAL A 325 -10.80 -5.20 41.92
CA VAL A 325 -11.71 -5.20 40.78
C VAL A 325 -10.93 -4.72 39.55
N GLN A 326 -10.71 -5.60 38.60
CA GLN A 326 -10.18 -5.19 37.31
C GLN A 326 -11.34 -4.99 36.32
N ARG A 327 -11.46 -3.77 35.79
CA ARG A 327 -12.45 -3.46 34.74
C ARG A 327 -11.84 -3.80 33.39
N ASN A 328 -12.47 -4.68 32.64
CA ASN A 328 -12.07 -5.02 31.28
C ASN A 328 -12.57 -4.00 30.24
N ARG A 329 -12.65 -2.75 30.62
CA ARG A 329 -12.92 -1.61 29.77
C ARG A 329 -11.73 -0.67 29.81
N SER A 330 -11.28 -0.28 28.65
CA SER A 330 -10.23 0.73 28.51
C SER A 330 -10.66 1.81 27.53
N ALA A 331 -10.22 3.02 27.80
CA ALA A 331 -10.35 4.12 26.86
C ALA A 331 -9.02 4.87 26.77
N SER A 332 -8.71 5.29 25.56
CA SER A 332 -7.53 6.12 25.30
C SER A 332 -7.86 7.24 24.33
N THR A 333 -7.05 8.29 24.35
CA THR A 333 -7.17 9.40 23.41
C THR A 333 -5.86 9.60 22.67
N GLY A 334 -5.97 9.93 21.38
CA GLY A 334 -4.85 10.35 20.54
C GLY A 334 -5.06 11.79 20.08
N VAL A 335 -4.03 12.61 20.19
CA VAL A 335 -4.05 14.00 19.73
C VAL A 335 -2.77 14.29 18.98
N ASN A 336 -2.89 14.80 17.77
CA ASN A 336 -1.77 15.30 16.97
C ASN A 336 -2.14 16.62 16.33
N GLU A 337 -1.18 17.53 16.27
CA GLU A 337 -1.30 18.77 15.53
C GLU A 337 0.02 19.08 14.83
N ASP A 338 -0.06 19.27 13.52
CA ASP A 338 1.06 19.72 12.70
C ASP A 338 0.72 21.04 12.02
N ARG A 339 1.70 21.94 11.91
CA ARG A 339 1.55 23.25 11.30
C ARG A 339 2.67 23.52 10.31
N TRP A 340 2.30 24.21 9.23
CA TRP A 340 3.23 24.67 8.20
C TRP A 340 3.03 26.15 7.93
N PHE A 341 4.14 26.80 7.66
CA PHE A 341 4.16 28.17 7.17
C PHE A 341 5.10 28.27 5.98
N SER A 342 4.58 28.79 4.87
CA SER A 342 5.33 28.91 3.62
C SER A 342 5.32 30.34 3.10
N LEU A 343 6.46 30.74 2.56
CA LEU A 343 6.61 31.94 1.73
C LEU A 343 7.17 31.50 0.39
N PHE A 344 6.61 32.01 -0.72
CA PHE A 344 7.06 31.66 -2.05
C PHE A 344 7.01 32.83 -3.01
N GLY A 345 7.96 32.86 -3.93
CA GLY A 345 8.02 33.83 -4.99
C GLY A 345 8.43 33.19 -6.30
N ARG A 346 7.82 33.62 -7.40
CA ARG A 346 8.12 33.16 -8.76
C ARG A 346 8.19 34.32 -9.72
N VAL A 347 9.17 34.26 -10.61
CA VAL A 347 9.31 35.14 -11.78
C VAL A 347 9.24 34.27 -13.02
N GLN A 348 8.43 34.66 -13.98
CA GLN A 348 8.38 34.07 -15.32
C GLN A 348 8.63 35.19 -16.33
N TYR A 349 9.44 34.89 -17.33
CA TYR A 349 9.78 35.78 -18.41
C TYR A 349 9.66 35.07 -19.74
N ASP A 350 9.00 35.68 -20.65
CA ASP A 350 8.85 35.27 -22.05
C ASP A 350 9.28 36.43 -22.94
N TYR A 351 10.21 36.16 -23.83
CA TYR A 351 10.62 37.12 -24.86
C TYR A 351 10.16 36.63 -26.23
N ASP A 352 9.25 37.36 -26.83
CA ASP A 352 8.67 37.10 -28.17
C ASP A 352 8.04 35.71 -28.32
N GLY A 353 7.68 35.06 -27.23
CA GLY A 353 7.27 33.67 -27.20
C GLY A 353 8.36 32.72 -27.67
N LYS A 354 9.61 33.15 -27.79
CA LYS A 354 10.76 32.34 -28.25
C LYS A 354 11.60 31.85 -27.08
N TYR A 355 11.95 32.73 -26.16
CA TYR A 355 12.81 32.44 -25.02
C TYR A 355 11.99 32.50 -23.73
N LEU A 356 11.91 31.35 -23.06
CA LEU A 356 11.10 31.17 -21.85
C LEU A 356 12.02 30.96 -20.66
N PHE A 357 11.77 31.69 -19.57
CA PHE A 357 12.50 31.55 -18.32
C PHE A 357 11.56 31.53 -17.13
N SER A 358 11.80 30.67 -16.14
CA SER A 358 11.08 30.69 -14.88
C SER A 358 12.05 30.40 -13.73
N ALA A 359 11.95 31.22 -12.68
CA ALA A 359 12.66 31.00 -11.42
C ALA A 359 11.68 31.09 -10.25
N MET A 360 11.81 30.19 -9.29
CA MET A 360 10.98 30.13 -8.11
C MET A 360 11.84 29.82 -6.88
N VAL A 361 11.49 30.40 -5.75
CA VAL A 361 11.99 30.01 -4.45
C VAL A 361 10.83 29.83 -3.50
N ARG A 362 10.85 28.75 -2.72
CA ARG A 362 9.90 28.48 -1.68
C ARG A 362 10.64 28.21 -0.37
N ARG A 363 10.22 28.92 0.69
CA ARG A 363 10.64 28.69 2.06
C ARG A 363 9.50 28.04 2.81
N ASP A 364 9.71 26.84 3.33
CA ASP A 364 8.73 26.12 4.13
C ASP A 364 9.25 25.88 5.53
N ALA A 365 8.39 26.05 6.54
CA ALA A 365 8.65 25.67 7.91
C ALA A 365 7.59 24.67 8.38
N SER A 366 8.02 23.57 9.04
CA SER A 366 7.14 22.49 9.51
C SER A 366 7.42 22.17 10.97
N THR A 367 6.37 22.00 11.79
CA THR A 367 6.49 21.58 13.21
C THR A 367 6.95 20.15 13.39
N ARG A 368 6.96 19.34 12.31
CA ARG A 368 7.48 17.97 12.33
C ARG A 368 8.98 17.90 12.59
N PHE A 369 9.70 18.99 12.33
CA PHE A 369 11.13 19.11 12.61
C PHE A 369 11.43 19.97 13.84
N GLY A 370 12.57 19.68 14.47
CA GLY A 370 13.09 20.44 15.60
C GLY A 370 13.44 21.89 15.23
N PRO A 371 13.70 22.73 16.24
CA PRO A 371 13.93 24.17 16.01
C PRO A 371 15.15 24.44 15.12
N ASN A 372 16.16 23.57 15.12
CA ASN A 372 17.39 23.74 14.35
C ASN A 372 17.17 23.63 12.83
N ASN A 373 16.29 22.72 12.39
CA ASN A 373 16.08 22.39 10.97
C ASN A 373 14.61 22.50 10.52
N ARG A 374 13.81 23.27 11.26
CA ARG A 374 12.39 23.46 10.96
C ARG A 374 12.13 24.04 9.58
N THR A 375 13.05 24.87 9.07
CA THR A 375 12.91 25.62 7.83
C THR A 375 13.72 25.00 6.70
N GLY A 376 13.07 24.72 5.56
CA GLY A 376 13.69 24.32 4.29
C GLY A 376 13.55 25.42 3.23
N TYR A 377 14.48 25.46 2.29
CA TYR A 377 14.48 26.35 1.11
C TYR A 377 14.54 25.50 -0.16
N PHE A 378 13.60 25.72 -1.05
CA PHE A 378 13.38 24.90 -2.24
C PHE A 378 13.38 25.79 -3.50
N PRO A 379 14.55 26.08 -4.05
CA PRO A 379 14.68 26.83 -5.31
C PRO A 379 14.41 25.93 -6.53
N SER A 380 13.92 26.55 -7.62
CA SER A 380 13.87 25.92 -8.93
C SER A 380 14.05 26.96 -10.04
N VAL A 381 14.65 26.52 -11.15
CA VAL A 381 14.84 27.31 -12.35
C VAL A 381 14.58 26.46 -13.57
N SER A 382 13.96 27.05 -14.61
CA SER A 382 13.78 26.40 -15.90
C SER A 382 13.95 27.39 -17.05
N GLY A 383 14.47 26.91 -18.16
CA GLY A 383 14.57 27.64 -19.42
C GLY A 383 14.00 26.83 -20.59
N GLY A 384 13.48 27.52 -21.58
CA GLY A 384 12.99 26.95 -22.81
C GLY A 384 13.25 27.83 -24.01
N TRP A 385 13.56 27.22 -25.13
CA TRP A 385 13.76 27.87 -26.41
C TRP A 385 12.88 27.24 -27.46
N ILE A 386 12.01 28.04 -28.07
CA ILE A 386 11.12 27.62 -29.16
C ILE A 386 11.83 27.89 -30.50
N LEU A 387 12.53 26.90 -31.00
CA LEU A 387 13.36 26.96 -32.19
C LEU A 387 12.53 27.27 -33.46
N THR A 388 11.32 26.78 -33.56
CA THR A 388 10.42 27.02 -34.71
C THR A 388 9.96 28.48 -34.88
N LYS A 389 10.24 29.31 -33.89
CA LYS A 389 9.98 30.76 -34.00
C LYS A 389 11.18 31.58 -34.44
N GLU A 390 12.29 30.94 -34.71
CA GLU A 390 13.51 31.59 -35.19
C GLU A 390 13.48 31.73 -36.71
N ASP A 391 14.00 32.84 -37.23
CA ASP A 391 14.03 33.15 -38.68
C ASP A 391 14.86 32.14 -39.49
N PHE A 392 15.83 31.47 -38.83
CA PHE A 392 16.66 30.45 -39.48
C PHE A 392 15.97 29.09 -39.56
N PHE A 393 14.83 28.85 -38.84
CA PHE A 393 14.14 27.60 -38.79
C PHE A 393 13.02 27.54 -39.83
N ASP A 394 13.34 27.07 -41.01
CA ASP A 394 12.39 26.94 -42.13
C ASP A 394 12.18 25.45 -42.50
N VAL A 395 11.39 24.74 -41.66
CA VAL A 395 11.07 23.32 -41.88
C VAL A 395 9.57 23.12 -41.75
N ASP A 396 8.88 23.11 -42.90
CA ASP A 396 7.42 23.04 -43.02
C ASP A 396 6.77 21.88 -42.26
N GLN A 397 7.48 20.75 -42.10
CA GLN A 397 6.97 19.55 -41.47
C GLN A 397 6.96 19.64 -39.92
N ILE A 398 7.70 20.59 -39.34
CA ILE A 398 7.85 20.78 -37.89
C ILE A 398 7.10 22.03 -37.48
N ASN A 399 5.94 21.85 -36.84
CA ASN A 399 5.08 22.96 -36.43
C ASN A 399 5.51 23.59 -35.12
N ASN A 400 6.11 22.80 -34.21
CA ASN A 400 6.68 23.27 -32.98
C ASN A 400 7.92 22.44 -32.63
N LEU A 401 8.99 23.11 -32.24
CA LEU A 401 10.17 22.48 -31.66
C LEU A 401 10.67 23.36 -30.52
N LYS A 402 10.52 22.87 -29.29
CA LYS A 402 10.97 23.51 -28.09
C LYS A 402 12.00 22.64 -27.39
N VAL A 403 13.15 23.21 -27.07
CA VAL A 403 14.18 22.60 -26.20
C VAL A 403 14.06 23.22 -24.82
N ARG A 404 14.19 22.41 -23.77
CA ARG A 404 14.04 22.89 -22.39
C ARG A 404 15.01 22.22 -21.45
N GLY A 405 15.36 22.96 -20.39
CA GLY A 405 16.15 22.45 -19.27
C GLY A 405 15.62 22.98 -17.96
N SER A 406 15.68 22.19 -16.92
CA SER A 406 15.28 22.59 -15.58
C SER A 406 16.13 21.97 -14.50
N TRP A 407 16.26 22.68 -13.39
CA TRP A 407 16.82 22.22 -12.14
C TRP A 407 15.95 22.70 -10.99
N GLY A 408 15.80 21.86 -9.96
CA GLY A 408 15.05 22.28 -8.79
C GLY A 408 15.22 21.31 -7.62
N ILE A 409 14.93 21.83 -6.43
CA ILE A 409 14.92 21.08 -5.17
C ILE A 409 13.50 21.10 -4.61
N THR A 410 13.01 19.95 -4.17
CA THR A 410 11.77 19.81 -3.40
C THR A 410 12.04 19.17 -2.06
N GLY A 411 11.29 19.56 -1.02
CA GLY A 411 11.39 18.99 0.33
C GLY A 411 10.32 17.95 0.59
N ASN A 412 10.63 16.97 1.43
CA ASN A 412 9.69 15.99 1.98
C ASN A 412 9.81 16.01 3.50
N ASP A 413 8.66 16.11 4.19
CA ASP A 413 8.54 16.09 5.65
C ASP A 413 7.60 14.99 6.15
N LYS A 414 7.41 13.92 5.36
CA LYS A 414 6.53 12.80 5.72
C LYS A 414 7.15 11.93 6.80
N ILE A 415 7.19 12.47 8.00
CA ILE A 415 7.53 11.78 9.25
C ILE A 415 6.38 11.92 10.23
N GLY A 416 6.37 11.08 11.25
CA GLY A 416 5.39 11.19 12.33
C GLY A 416 5.53 12.52 13.06
N SER A 417 4.40 13.05 13.56
CA SER A 417 4.37 14.23 14.41
C SER A 417 5.32 14.05 15.61
N TYR A 418 6.06 15.09 15.93
CA TYR A 418 7.02 15.09 17.06
C TYR A 418 8.15 14.05 16.95
N GLY A 419 8.52 13.59 15.75
CA GLY A 419 9.58 12.60 15.52
C GLY A 419 10.98 13.02 16.03
N TRP A 420 11.18 14.29 16.30
CA TRP A 420 12.43 14.87 16.81
C TRP A 420 12.52 14.93 18.35
N ILE A 421 11.40 14.67 19.06
CA ILE A 421 11.32 14.76 20.53
C ILE A 421 11.55 13.39 21.16
N GLY A 422 12.27 13.34 22.27
CA GLY A 422 12.33 12.16 23.13
C GLY A 422 10.97 11.92 23.82
N ARG A 423 10.50 10.69 23.80
CA ARG A 423 9.22 10.31 24.40
C ARG A 423 9.43 9.32 25.51
N LEU A 424 8.67 9.48 26.59
CA LEU A 424 8.55 8.46 27.63
C LEU A 424 7.40 7.52 27.27
N GLN A 425 7.63 6.24 27.42
CA GLN A 425 6.64 5.17 27.25
C GLN A 425 6.70 4.26 28.47
N GLY A 426 5.69 3.40 28.64
CA GLY A 426 5.72 2.41 29.71
C GLY A 426 4.48 2.36 30.58
N ALA A 427 3.40 3.07 30.20
CA ALA A 427 2.10 2.82 30.82
C ALA A 427 1.63 1.40 30.41
N ASN A 428 1.03 0.66 31.32
CA ASN A 428 0.40 -0.65 31.10
C ASN A 428 1.34 -1.83 30.82
N ALA A 429 2.33 -2.07 31.66
CA ALA A 429 3.18 -3.27 31.69
C ALA A 429 4.54 -3.23 30.97
N GLU A 430 4.81 -2.25 30.14
CA GLU A 430 6.10 -2.18 29.41
C GLU A 430 7.27 -1.68 30.30
N ALA A 431 6.99 -0.83 31.29
CA ALA A 431 7.97 -0.40 32.29
C ALA A 431 7.46 -0.72 33.68
N THR A 432 7.41 -2.00 34.01
CA THR A 432 6.97 -2.47 35.34
C THR A 432 8.13 -3.09 36.10
N TYR A 433 8.16 -2.85 37.41
CA TYR A 433 9.16 -3.43 38.29
C TYR A 433 8.51 -3.88 39.61
N PRO A 434 8.74 -5.13 40.06
CA PRO A 434 8.25 -5.58 41.32
C PRO A 434 9.13 -5.04 42.44
N PHE A 435 8.57 -4.17 43.30
CA PHE A 435 9.16 -3.79 44.58
C PHE A 435 8.56 -4.67 45.66
N GLY A 436 9.32 -5.68 46.08
CA GLY A 436 8.77 -6.74 46.94
C GLY A 436 7.66 -7.50 46.24
N ASN A 437 6.48 -7.52 46.83
CA ASN A 437 5.30 -8.19 46.26
C ASN A 437 4.33 -7.23 45.53
N VAL A 438 4.74 -5.98 45.29
CA VAL A 438 3.91 -4.96 44.65
C VAL A 438 4.49 -4.64 43.28
N LEU A 439 3.69 -4.83 42.24
CA LEU A 439 4.03 -4.42 40.88
C LEU A 439 3.90 -2.91 40.74
N SER A 440 5.00 -2.24 40.49
CA SER A 440 5.06 -0.79 40.33
C SER A 440 5.17 -0.44 38.84
N TYR A 441 4.32 0.46 38.39
CA TYR A 441 4.30 0.95 37.01
C TYR A 441 5.15 2.22 36.91
N GLY A 442 6.01 2.29 35.93
CA GLY A 442 6.90 3.41 35.67
C GLY A 442 6.83 3.91 34.25
N ASN A 443 7.75 4.79 33.90
CA ASN A 443 7.98 5.23 32.55
C ASN A 443 9.42 4.91 32.14
N ALA A 444 9.61 4.44 30.96
CA ALA A 444 10.92 4.22 30.34
C ALA A 444 11.10 5.18 29.15
N LEU A 445 12.35 5.37 28.72
CA LEU A 445 12.64 6.13 27.51
C LEU A 445 12.13 5.34 26.30
N GLY A 446 11.09 5.84 25.64
CA GLY A 446 10.45 5.18 24.48
C GLY A 446 11.12 5.51 23.17
N GLN A 447 11.48 6.78 22.95
CA GLN A 447 12.15 7.24 21.73
C GLN A 447 13.24 8.23 22.10
N LEU A 448 14.44 8.07 21.53
CA LEU A 448 15.53 9.02 21.64
C LEU A 448 15.21 10.30 20.88
N ALA A 449 15.56 11.47 21.45
CA ALA A 449 15.42 12.74 20.76
C ALA A 449 16.43 12.85 19.61
N ASN A 450 15.99 13.43 18.50
CA ASN A 450 16.85 13.83 17.39
C ASN A 450 16.53 15.28 16.98
N PRO A 451 17.05 16.29 17.70
CA PRO A 451 16.74 17.69 17.43
C PRO A 451 17.30 18.18 16.08
N ASP A 452 18.26 17.46 15.51
CA ASP A 452 18.93 17.77 14.24
C ASP A 452 18.25 17.13 13.02
N LEU A 453 17.13 16.45 13.24
CA LEU A 453 16.32 15.90 12.17
C LEU A 453 15.95 16.99 11.15
N GLN A 454 16.22 16.75 9.87
CA GLN A 454 16.06 17.73 8.79
C GLN A 454 15.24 17.20 7.63
N TRP A 455 14.85 18.10 6.73
CA TRP A 455 14.11 17.79 5.51
C TRP A 455 14.85 16.78 4.64
N GLU A 456 14.14 15.77 4.18
CA GLU A 456 14.55 14.98 3.03
C GLU A 456 14.41 15.87 1.80
N THR A 457 15.43 15.90 0.93
CA THR A 457 15.44 16.74 -0.26
C THR A 457 15.55 15.92 -1.53
N ASN A 458 14.77 16.29 -2.53
CA ASN A 458 14.83 15.72 -3.87
C ASN A 458 15.37 16.80 -4.82
N GLU A 459 16.59 16.64 -5.27
CA GLU A 459 17.22 17.46 -6.31
C GLU A 459 17.01 16.78 -7.67
N GLN A 460 16.48 17.54 -8.65
CA GLN A 460 16.20 17.00 -9.98
C GLN A 460 16.72 17.93 -11.07
N ILE A 461 17.38 17.33 -12.07
CA ILE A 461 17.82 17.97 -13.31
C ILE A 461 17.08 17.28 -14.46
N ASN A 462 16.50 18.07 -15.36
CA ASN A 462 15.86 17.58 -16.57
C ASN A 462 16.37 18.33 -17.80
N PHE A 463 16.57 17.60 -18.89
CA PHE A 463 16.77 18.13 -20.24
C PHE A 463 15.79 17.43 -21.18
N GLY A 464 15.08 18.21 -21.98
CA GLY A 464 14.09 17.63 -22.87
C GLY A 464 13.77 18.50 -24.08
N PHE A 465 12.96 17.93 -24.94
CA PHE A 465 12.36 18.66 -26.04
C PHE A 465 10.90 18.27 -26.25
N ASP A 466 10.13 19.20 -26.80
CA ASP A 466 8.77 19.01 -27.26
C ASP A 466 8.74 19.32 -28.77
N ALA A 467 8.29 18.39 -29.57
CA ALA A 467 8.20 18.54 -31.02
C ALA A 467 6.81 18.14 -31.55
N SER A 468 6.24 18.98 -32.43
CA SER A 468 4.99 18.70 -33.11
C SER A 468 5.19 18.74 -34.63
N PHE A 469 4.68 17.75 -35.30
CA PHE A 469 4.87 17.54 -36.72
C PHE A 469 3.54 17.44 -37.48
N PHE A 470 3.56 17.71 -38.78
CA PHE A 470 2.46 17.46 -39.71
C PHE A 470 1.13 18.11 -39.30
N ASN A 471 1.13 19.43 -39.06
CA ASN A 471 0.01 20.22 -38.54
C ASN A 471 -0.47 19.71 -37.17
N ASN A 472 0.46 19.43 -36.27
CA ASN A 472 0.21 18.92 -34.92
C ASN A 472 -0.54 17.56 -34.88
N GLN A 473 -0.35 16.74 -35.93
CA GLN A 473 -0.89 15.39 -35.93
C GLN A 473 0.00 14.39 -35.17
N PHE A 474 1.30 14.67 -35.07
CA PHE A 474 2.28 13.83 -34.41
C PHE A 474 3.09 14.65 -33.43
N ASP A 475 2.94 14.34 -32.16
CA ASP A 475 3.61 15.02 -31.05
C ASP A 475 4.59 14.07 -30.37
N VAL A 476 5.82 14.57 -30.09
CA VAL A 476 6.88 13.84 -29.38
C VAL A 476 7.39 14.72 -28.25
N THR A 477 7.38 14.19 -27.06
CA THR A 477 8.03 14.78 -25.89
C THR A 477 9.05 13.81 -25.35
N MET A 478 10.28 14.26 -25.11
CA MET A 478 11.34 13.46 -24.53
C MET A 478 12.07 14.23 -23.45
N ASP A 479 12.29 13.56 -22.32
CA ASP A 479 13.04 14.05 -21.16
C ASP A 479 14.11 13.05 -20.75
N TYR A 480 15.31 13.54 -20.50
CA TYR A 480 16.32 12.86 -19.70
C TYR A 480 16.36 13.49 -18.32
N TYR A 481 16.23 12.69 -17.28
CA TYR A 481 16.23 13.17 -15.91
C TYR A 481 17.29 12.48 -15.03
N VAL A 482 17.80 13.24 -14.07
CA VAL A 482 18.56 12.75 -12.92
C VAL A 482 17.91 13.32 -11.67
N LYS A 483 17.44 12.43 -10.80
CA LYS A 483 16.81 12.78 -9.53
C LYS A 483 17.59 12.14 -8.38
N THR A 484 18.13 12.98 -7.49
CA THR A 484 18.85 12.55 -6.29
C THR A 484 18.04 12.89 -5.05
N THR A 485 17.65 11.87 -4.29
CA THR A 485 17.04 12.04 -2.97
C THR A 485 18.11 11.95 -1.90
N ARG A 486 18.27 13.03 -1.13
CA ARG A 486 19.26 13.14 -0.04
C ARG A 486 18.55 13.20 1.30
N ASN A 487 19.30 12.84 2.35
CA ASN A 487 18.78 12.88 3.73
C ASN A 487 17.49 12.06 3.89
N LEU A 488 17.42 10.86 3.29
CA LEU A 488 16.29 9.96 3.42
C LEU A 488 15.89 9.80 4.87
N LEU A 489 14.60 10.02 5.15
CA LEU A 489 14.00 9.88 6.47
C LEU A 489 13.64 8.40 6.69
N LEU A 490 14.33 7.75 7.60
CA LEU A 490 14.10 6.35 7.92
C LEU A 490 14.36 6.05 9.40
N VAL A 491 13.85 4.91 9.85
CA VAL A 491 14.13 4.36 11.18
C VAL A 491 15.24 3.31 11.01
N PRO A 492 16.46 3.55 11.49
CA PRO A 492 17.55 2.61 11.39
C PRO A 492 17.37 1.43 12.35
N GLU A 493 17.98 0.31 12.05
CA GLU A 493 18.23 -0.69 13.07
C GLU A 493 19.29 -0.16 14.03
N VAL A 494 18.99 -0.23 15.31
CA VAL A 494 19.89 0.19 16.38
C VAL A 494 20.25 -1.02 17.25
N SER A 495 21.45 -0.98 17.82
CA SER A 495 21.91 -2.03 18.74
C SER A 495 20.95 -2.18 19.93
N GLY A 496 20.56 -3.42 20.25
CA GLY A 496 19.77 -3.74 21.42
C GLY A 496 20.40 -3.28 22.76
N LEU A 497 21.71 -3.03 22.76
CA LEU A 497 22.43 -2.48 23.92
C LEU A 497 21.98 -1.06 24.29
N LEU A 498 21.38 -0.31 23.34
CA LEU A 498 20.83 1.02 23.62
C LEU A 498 19.47 0.97 24.31
N GLY A 499 18.88 -0.20 24.49
CA GLY A 499 17.56 -0.36 25.10
C GLY A 499 16.39 0.17 24.26
N SER A 500 16.63 0.72 23.08
CA SER A 500 15.63 1.33 22.22
C SER A 500 14.82 0.31 21.39
N THR A 501 15.07 -0.97 21.57
CA THR A 501 14.31 -2.09 20.99
C THR A 501 13.54 -2.90 22.03
N ALA A 502 13.65 -2.53 23.30
CA ALA A 502 12.85 -3.14 24.35
C ALA A 502 11.36 -2.78 24.17
N GLY A 503 10.44 -3.57 24.70
CA GLY A 503 9.01 -3.31 24.61
C GLY A 503 8.66 -1.87 24.94
N GLY A 504 7.91 -1.21 24.07
CA GLY A 504 7.53 0.18 24.19
C GLY A 504 8.56 1.23 23.79
N SER A 505 9.76 0.86 23.35
CA SER A 505 10.74 1.78 22.82
C SER A 505 10.86 1.71 21.30
N ALA A 506 11.27 2.82 20.67
CA ALA A 506 11.45 2.90 19.23
C ALA A 506 12.78 3.58 18.88
N ALA A 507 13.43 3.11 17.83
CA ALA A 507 14.59 3.79 17.29
C ALA A 507 14.24 5.22 16.83
N PRO A 508 15.14 6.19 16.97
CA PRO A 508 14.89 7.54 16.48
C PRO A 508 14.81 7.56 14.96
N ILE A 509 13.98 8.46 14.42
CA ILE A 509 14.02 8.76 12.99
C ILE A 509 15.32 9.51 12.71
N VAL A 510 16.02 9.12 11.65
CA VAL A 510 17.27 9.76 11.24
C VAL A 510 17.27 10.06 9.74
N ASN A 511 18.14 10.99 9.33
CA ASN A 511 18.46 11.24 7.94
C ASN A 511 19.64 10.32 7.53
N ALA A 512 19.37 9.20 6.90
CA ALA A 512 20.38 8.16 6.69
C ALA A 512 20.32 7.51 5.31
N GLY A 513 20.65 8.27 4.28
CA GLY A 513 20.85 7.70 2.97
C GLY A 513 20.67 8.67 1.81
N THR A 514 21.20 8.28 0.68
CA THR A 514 21.09 8.99 -0.60
C THR A 514 20.78 8.01 -1.71
N ILE A 515 19.75 8.31 -2.52
CA ILE A 515 19.35 7.48 -3.67
C ILE A 515 19.34 8.34 -4.92
N GLU A 516 19.84 7.79 -6.02
CA GLU A 516 19.75 8.39 -7.36
C GLU A 516 18.83 7.56 -8.27
N ASN A 517 17.94 8.25 -8.98
CA ASN A 517 17.18 7.72 -10.09
C ASN A 517 17.51 8.50 -11.35
N ARG A 518 17.83 7.84 -12.44
CA ARG A 518 18.05 8.45 -13.74
C ARG A 518 17.40 7.67 -14.85
N GLY A 519 16.94 8.35 -15.88
CA GLY A 519 16.26 7.67 -16.97
C GLY A 519 15.78 8.60 -18.07
N LEU A 520 15.00 8.02 -18.95
CA LEU A 520 14.36 8.70 -20.08
C LEU A 520 12.86 8.55 -19.95
N ASP A 521 12.13 9.65 -20.16
CA ASP A 521 10.68 9.69 -20.37
C ASP A 521 10.41 10.09 -21.81
N LEU A 522 9.69 9.24 -22.55
CA LEU A 522 9.31 9.48 -23.95
C LEU A 522 7.79 9.36 -24.09
N SER A 523 7.16 10.38 -24.64
CA SER A 523 5.74 10.37 -25.02
C SER A 523 5.59 10.64 -26.50
N ILE A 524 4.87 9.77 -27.20
CA ILE A 524 4.57 9.90 -28.61
C ILE A 524 3.05 9.85 -28.76
N ASN A 525 2.47 10.88 -29.37
CA ASN A 525 1.03 10.95 -29.64
C ASN A 525 0.78 11.18 -31.13
N TYR A 526 -0.15 10.45 -31.68
CA TYR A 526 -0.60 10.62 -33.05
C TYR A 526 -2.11 10.74 -33.10
N LYS A 527 -2.60 11.78 -33.75
CA LYS A 527 -4.03 12.02 -33.96
C LYS A 527 -4.28 12.45 -35.40
N LYS A 528 -5.28 11.81 -36.03
CA LYS A 528 -5.63 12.11 -37.41
C LYS A 528 -7.11 11.88 -37.69
N GLN A 529 -7.72 12.82 -38.38
CA GLN A 529 -9.00 12.61 -39.07
C GLN A 529 -8.71 11.89 -40.40
N LEU A 530 -9.04 10.59 -40.46
CA LEU A 530 -8.76 9.75 -41.65
C LEU A 530 -9.81 9.93 -42.73
N SER A 531 -11.07 10.21 -42.34
CA SER A 531 -12.18 10.62 -43.21
C SER A 531 -13.14 11.50 -42.43
N GLU A 532 -14.21 12.03 -43.04
CA GLU A 532 -15.23 12.83 -42.34
C GLU A 532 -15.79 12.12 -41.12
N ASP A 533 -15.91 10.82 -41.15
CA ASP A 533 -16.53 10.00 -40.10
C ASP A 533 -15.52 9.22 -39.23
N PHE A 534 -14.23 9.17 -39.60
CA PHE A 534 -13.28 8.30 -38.96
C PHE A 534 -12.09 9.06 -38.35
N ARG A 535 -11.99 9.04 -37.05
CA ARG A 535 -10.91 9.64 -36.23
C ARG A 535 -10.09 8.58 -35.55
N LEU A 536 -8.77 8.72 -35.60
CA LEU A 536 -7.78 7.92 -34.89
C LEU A 536 -7.00 8.81 -33.92
N ALA A 537 -6.85 8.37 -32.68
CA ALA A 537 -5.89 8.93 -31.75
C ALA A 537 -5.17 7.78 -31.01
N THR A 538 -3.85 7.83 -30.98
CA THR A 538 -3.02 6.84 -30.28
C THR A 538 -1.87 7.50 -29.57
N GLY A 539 -1.44 6.94 -28.44
CA GLY A 539 -0.33 7.43 -27.64
C GLY A 539 0.52 6.27 -27.12
N LEU A 540 1.81 6.51 -27.05
CA LEU A 540 2.82 5.62 -26.48
C LEU A 540 3.65 6.40 -25.49
N ASN A 541 3.74 5.90 -24.26
CA ASN A 541 4.60 6.44 -23.22
C ASN A 541 5.62 5.38 -22.81
N ILE A 542 6.89 5.77 -22.73
CA ILE A 542 8.00 4.90 -22.32
C ILE A 542 8.76 5.62 -21.23
N THR A 543 8.89 4.99 -20.07
CA THR A 543 9.76 5.46 -18.98
C THR A 543 10.81 4.41 -18.71
N THR A 544 12.09 4.80 -18.72
CA THR A 544 13.18 3.97 -18.23
C THR A 544 13.66 4.49 -16.89
N VAL A 545 14.13 3.60 -16.02
CA VAL A 545 14.70 3.99 -14.73
C VAL A 545 15.91 3.14 -14.40
N LYS A 546 16.97 3.82 -13.90
CA LYS A 546 18.11 3.18 -13.22
C LYS A 546 18.17 3.76 -11.83
N ASN A 547 17.84 2.95 -10.83
CA ASN A 547 17.93 3.29 -9.43
C ASN A 547 19.27 2.85 -8.86
N LYS A 548 19.88 3.67 -8.00
CA LYS A 548 21.09 3.34 -7.27
C LYS A 548 21.11 4.01 -5.92
N THR A 549 21.37 3.25 -4.89
CA THR A 549 21.70 3.76 -3.56
C THR A 549 23.14 4.27 -3.58
N LEU A 550 23.34 5.55 -3.31
CA LEU A 550 24.68 6.16 -3.30
C LEU A 550 25.32 6.02 -1.93
N GLU A 551 24.51 6.07 -0.87
CA GLU A 551 24.98 6.08 0.51
C GLU A 551 23.93 5.52 1.47
N VAL A 552 24.40 4.76 2.46
CA VAL A 552 23.63 4.31 3.62
C VAL A 552 24.45 4.62 4.87
N ASN A 553 23.94 5.51 5.72
CA ASN A 553 24.67 6.02 6.89
C ASN A 553 24.47 5.11 8.10
N ASN A 554 24.98 3.87 8.03
CA ASN A 554 25.10 2.98 9.17
C ASN A 554 26.43 2.21 9.09
N ALA A 555 26.85 1.59 10.21
CA ALA A 555 28.13 0.89 10.30
C ALA A 555 28.22 -0.35 9.39
N ALA A 556 27.09 -1.00 9.11
CA ALA A 556 27.03 -2.19 8.25
C ALA A 556 27.01 -1.85 6.75
N GLY A 557 26.74 -0.58 6.37
CA GLY A 557 26.60 -0.16 4.97
C GLY A 557 25.32 -0.64 4.28
N PHE A 558 24.43 -1.31 5.01
CA PHE A 558 23.13 -1.76 4.51
C PHE A 558 22.07 -1.84 5.63
N ILE A 559 20.79 -1.84 5.23
CA ILE A 559 19.64 -2.08 6.10
C ILE A 559 18.85 -3.25 5.52
N PRO A 560 18.72 -4.39 6.25
CA PRO A 560 17.93 -5.53 5.80
C PRO A 560 16.43 -5.20 5.80
N SER A 561 15.68 -5.83 4.91
CA SER A 561 14.24 -5.61 4.77
C SER A 561 13.55 -6.81 4.12
N GLY A 562 12.22 -6.71 3.97
CA GLY A 562 11.41 -7.80 3.44
C GLY A 562 11.29 -8.98 4.39
N GLN A 563 10.46 -9.96 4.05
CA GLN A 563 10.23 -11.10 4.92
C GLN A 563 10.00 -12.38 4.12
N PHE A 564 10.76 -13.41 4.45
CA PHE A 564 10.61 -14.76 3.92
C PHE A 564 10.47 -15.77 5.06
N GLY A 565 9.58 -16.75 4.90
CA GLY A 565 9.32 -17.70 5.98
C GLY A 565 8.99 -16.95 7.31
N LEU A 566 9.37 -17.46 8.45
CA LEU A 566 9.11 -16.87 9.78
C LEU A 566 10.31 -16.11 10.38
N GLY A 567 11.29 -15.70 9.58
CA GLY A 567 12.42 -14.99 10.18
C GLY A 567 13.56 -14.57 9.24
N GLN A 568 13.49 -14.93 7.96
CA GLN A 568 14.53 -14.54 7.02
C GLN A 568 14.17 -13.21 6.35
N THR A 569 15.17 -12.38 6.10
CA THR A 569 15.03 -11.16 5.27
C THR A 569 15.23 -11.51 3.80
N THR A 570 14.64 -10.74 2.90
CA THR A 570 14.69 -10.97 1.45
C THR A 570 15.43 -9.91 0.69
N SER A 571 15.56 -8.71 1.25
CA SER A 571 16.03 -7.56 0.50
C SER A 571 16.89 -6.64 1.35
N ARG A 572 17.58 -5.73 0.68
CA ARG A 572 18.47 -4.76 1.31
C ARG A 572 18.34 -3.37 0.72
N PHE A 573 18.48 -2.39 1.59
CA PHE A 573 18.87 -1.05 1.22
C PHE A 573 20.37 -0.92 1.43
N GLN A 574 21.15 -1.05 0.37
CA GLN A 574 22.61 -1.18 0.40
C GLN A 574 23.27 -0.23 -0.60
N THR A 575 24.39 0.39 -0.19
CA THR A 575 25.21 1.23 -1.06
C THR A 575 25.65 0.46 -2.32
N GLY A 576 25.48 1.08 -3.48
CA GLY A 576 25.84 0.53 -4.79
C GLY A 576 24.72 -0.23 -5.50
N LEU A 577 23.66 -0.66 -4.78
CA LEU A 577 22.55 -1.44 -5.31
C LEU A 577 21.29 -0.58 -5.49
N PRO A 578 20.32 -1.03 -6.31
CA PRO A 578 18.95 -0.51 -6.27
C PRO A 578 18.31 -0.71 -4.90
N ILE A 579 17.41 0.20 -4.50
CA ILE A 579 16.67 0.04 -3.24
C ILE A 579 15.79 -1.20 -3.30
N GLY A 580 15.81 -2.00 -2.22
CA GLY A 580 15.01 -3.22 -2.14
C GLY A 580 15.57 -4.39 -2.97
N SER A 581 16.84 -4.32 -3.39
CA SER A 581 17.50 -5.46 -4.08
C SER A 581 17.38 -6.73 -3.26
N PHE A 582 16.97 -7.82 -3.88
CA PHE A 582 16.88 -9.13 -3.26
C PHE A 582 18.27 -9.68 -3.01
N TYR A 583 18.49 -10.20 -1.80
CA TYR A 583 19.79 -10.60 -1.34
C TYR A 583 19.70 -11.90 -0.54
N GLY A 584 20.33 -12.97 -1.02
CA GLY A 584 20.23 -14.31 -0.47
C GLY A 584 21.17 -15.30 -1.13
N LEU A 585 20.91 -16.58 -0.92
CA LEU A 585 21.72 -17.67 -1.46
C LEU A 585 21.49 -17.83 -2.98
N GLN A 586 22.56 -17.98 -3.74
CA GLN A 586 22.50 -18.32 -5.16
C GLN A 586 22.48 -19.83 -5.34
N THR A 587 21.67 -20.34 -6.29
CA THR A 587 21.55 -21.78 -6.56
C THR A 587 22.32 -22.18 -7.82
N ASP A 588 22.85 -23.41 -7.83
CA ASP A 588 23.53 -24.03 -8.99
C ASP A 588 22.89 -25.40 -9.36
N GLY A 589 21.54 -25.45 -9.28
CA GLY A 589 20.77 -26.63 -9.62
C GLY A 589 20.44 -27.53 -8.41
N ILE A 590 20.24 -28.81 -8.66
CA ILE A 590 19.80 -29.81 -7.68
C ILE A 590 20.83 -30.93 -7.64
N PHE A 591 21.27 -31.34 -6.43
CA PHE A 591 22.11 -32.51 -6.25
C PHE A 591 21.43 -33.76 -6.81
N GLN A 592 22.04 -34.40 -7.81
CA GLN A 592 21.44 -35.58 -8.43
C GLN A 592 21.72 -36.88 -7.65
N ASN A 593 22.91 -36.98 -7.05
CA ASN A 593 23.38 -38.16 -6.33
C ASN A 593 24.39 -37.79 -5.23
N GLN A 594 24.81 -38.77 -4.43
CA GLN A 594 25.79 -38.60 -3.34
C GLN A 594 27.17 -38.13 -3.85
N ALA A 595 27.60 -38.61 -5.03
CA ALA A 595 28.91 -38.25 -5.56
C ALA A 595 28.99 -36.75 -5.90
N GLU A 596 27.91 -36.12 -6.32
CA GLU A 596 27.87 -34.66 -6.51
C GLU A 596 27.99 -33.92 -5.18
N ILE A 597 27.35 -34.40 -4.10
CA ILE A 597 27.47 -33.82 -2.76
C ILE A 597 28.90 -33.91 -2.25
N ASP A 598 29.52 -35.09 -2.40
CA ASP A 598 30.86 -35.34 -1.91
C ASP A 598 31.93 -34.52 -2.68
N ALA A 599 31.64 -34.13 -3.91
CA ALA A 599 32.52 -33.28 -4.76
C ALA A 599 32.28 -31.78 -4.63
N HIS A 600 31.21 -31.37 -3.97
CA HIS A 600 30.82 -29.96 -3.77
C HIS A 600 31.45 -29.40 -2.49
N ALA A 601 31.46 -28.06 -2.35
CA ALA A 601 31.71 -27.38 -1.07
C ALA A 601 30.81 -27.96 0.02
N SER A 602 31.27 -27.99 1.26
CA SER A 602 30.55 -28.62 2.37
C SER A 602 29.21 -27.89 2.64
N GLN A 603 28.12 -28.48 2.20
CA GLN A 603 26.75 -27.97 2.43
C GLN A 603 26.09 -28.83 3.52
N SER A 604 25.93 -28.25 4.70
CA SER A 604 25.40 -28.95 5.88
C SER A 604 24.00 -29.54 5.64
N GLY A 605 23.84 -30.84 5.88
CA GLY A 605 22.56 -31.53 5.78
C GLY A 605 22.07 -31.81 4.35
N ALA A 606 22.91 -31.60 3.33
CA ALA A 606 22.56 -31.87 1.94
C ALA A 606 22.27 -33.35 1.68
N GLN A 607 21.27 -33.60 0.85
CA GLN A 607 20.87 -34.94 0.38
C GLN A 607 20.58 -34.89 -1.12
N PRO A 608 20.67 -36.04 -1.84
CA PRO A 608 20.25 -36.09 -3.23
C PRO A 608 18.80 -35.55 -3.40
N GLY A 609 18.60 -34.65 -4.38
CA GLY A 609 17.37 -33.94 -4.62
C GLY A 609 17.24 -32.60 -3.90
N ASP A 610 18.18 -32.21 -3.04
CA ASP A 610 18.20 -30.86 -2.43
C ASP A 610 18.83 -29.84 -3.37
N ILE A 611 18.50 -28.56 -3.14
CA ILE A 611 19.09 -27.42 -3.83
C ILE A 611 20.61 -27.40 -3.54
N ARG A 612 21.40 -27.24 -4.59
CA ARG A 612 22.82 -27.00 -4.53
C ARG A 612 23.07 -25.50 -4.52
N PHE A 613 23.62 -24.97 -3.41
CA PHE A 613 23.94 -23.56 -3.28
C PHE A 613 25.38 -23.30 -3.71
N VAL A 614 25.62 -22.08 -4.20
CA VAL A 614 26.96 -21.64 -4.59
C VAL A 614 27.75 -21.28 -3.33
N ASP A 615 28.97 -21.76 -3.23
CA ASP A 615 30.02 -21.29 -2.32
C ASP A 615 30.53 -19.94 -2.87
N GLY A 616 30.12 -18.84 -2.27
CA GLY A 616 30.30 -17.49 -2.83
C GLY A 616 31.71 -16.96 -2.70
N ASP A 617 32.42 -17.28 -1.61
CA ASP A 617 33.78 -16.82 -1.35
C ASP A 617 34.86 -17.88 -1.72
N GLY A 618 34.42 -19.12 -1.99
CA GLY A 618 35.32 -20.21 -2.46
C GLY A 618 36.14 -20.85 -1.35
N ASP A 619 35.71 -20.77 -0.09
CA ASP A 619 36.39 -21.33 1.06
C ASP A 619 36.18 -22.84 1.26
N GLY A 620 35.27 -23.44 0.49
CA GLY A 620 34.91 -24.86 0.50
C GLY A 620 33.76 -25.21 1.45
N VAL A 621 33.06 -24.23 1.99
CA VAL A 621 31.87 -24.39 2.87
C VAL A 621 30.75 -23.47 2.43
N VAL A 622 29.53 -23.99 2.37
CA VAL A 622 28.34 -23.13 2.18
C VAL A 622 27.76 -22.77 3.54
N GLU A 623 27.85 -21.51 3.93
CA GLU A 623 27.41 -21.01 5.23
C GLU A 623 26.05 -20.28 5.13
N PHE A 624 25.01 -20.86 5.70
CA PHE A 624 23.62 -20.35 5.59
C PHE A 624 23.34 -19.07 6.40
N GLY A 625 24.24 -18.57 7.17
CA GLY A 625 24.10 -17.37 8.01
C GLY A 625 25.19 -16.34 7.82
N SER A 626 26.19 -16.62 6.98
CA SER A 626 27.29 -15.71 6.64
C SER A 626 26.89 -14.77 5.51
N GLU A 627 27.48 -13.58 5.52
CA GLU A 627 27.38 -12.62 4.42
C GLU A 627 28.18 -13.05 3.18
N ASP A 628 29.16 -13.94 3.36
CA ASP A 628 30.17 -14.28 2.37
C ASP A 628 29.60 -15.13 1.21
N ASP A 629 28.54 -15.93 1.50
CA ASP A 629 27.84 -16.73 0.51
C ASP A 629 26.56 -16.07 -0.06
N LEU A 630 26.26 -14.85 0.38
CA LEU A 630 25.06 -14.19 -0.10
C LEU A 630 25.34 -13.31 -1.33
N ALA A 631 24.40 -13.30 -2.28
CA ALA A 631 24.51 -12.57 -3.54
C ALA A 631 23.25 -11.74 -3.84
N VAL A 632 23.36 -10.82 -4.80
CA VAL A 632 22.22 -10.11 -5.37
C VAL A 632 21.46 -11.06 -6.28
N LEU A 633 20.17 -11.31 -5.97
CA LEU A 633 19.32 -12.27 -6.67
C LEU A 633 18.37 -11.62 -7.67
N GLY A 634 18.19 -10.30 -7.59
CA GLY A 634 17.27 -9.53 -8.41
C GLY A 634 16.84 -8.23 -7.74
N ASN A 635 15.91 -7.50 -8.36
CA ASN A 635 15.38 -6.29 -7.77
C ASN A 635 13.92 -6.02 -8.19
N PRO A 636 13.12 -5.31 -7.36
CA PRO A 636 11.72 -5.06 -7.66
C PRO A 636 11.48 -3.87 -8.61
N ILE A 637 12.51 -3.10 -8.97
CA ILE A 637 12.37 -1.89 -9.75
C ILE A 637 12.45 -2.23 -11.23
N PRO A 638 11.43 -1.89 -12.05
CA PRO A 638 11.49 -2.18 -13.48
C PRO A 638 12.55 -1.33 -14.18
N ASP A 639 13.23 -1.91 -15.15
CA ASP A 639 14.11 -1.17 -16.06
C ASP A 639 13.31 -0.23 -16.97
N MET A 640 12.08 -0.65 -17.34
CA MET A 640 11.23 0.10 -18.26
C MET A 640 9.74 -0.14 -17.96
N THR A 641 8.95 0.92 -18.07
CA THR A 641 7.49 0.85 -18.13
C THR A 641 6.98 1.39 -19.44
N LEU A 642 5.91 0.78 -19.97
CA LEU A 642 5.25 1.17 -21.22
C LEU A 642 3.76 1.41 -20.98
N GLY A 643 3.26 2.52 -21.49
CA GLY A 643 1.84 2.80 -21.59
C GLY A 643 1.44 2.99 -23.05
N PHE A 644 0.44 2.27 -23.53
CA PHE A 644 -0.11 2.45 -24.87
C PHE A 644 -1.61 2.70 -24.78
N ASN A 645 -2.10 3.66 -25.56
CA ASN A 645 -3.52 3.92 -25.70
C ASN A 645 -3.92 4.06 -27.16
N LEU A 646 -5.13 3.61 -27.49
CA LEU A 646 -5.72 3.72 -28.81
C LEU A 646 -7.20 4.10 -28.69
N ASN A 647 -7.61 5.14 -29.39
CA ASN A 647 -8.99 5.59 -29.50
C ASN A 647 -9.37 5.69 -30.99
N LEU A 648 -10.51 5.11 -31.34
CA LEU A 648 -11.09 5.12 -32.67
C LEU A 648 -12.54 5.59 -32.58
N ASP A 649 -12.89 6.57 -33.37
CA ASP A 649 -14.27 7.03 -33.50
C ASP A 649 -14.73 6.84 -34.95
N TYR A 650 -15.88 6.17 -35.17
CA TYR A 650 -16.46 5.95 -36.47
C TYR A 650 -17.99 5.96 -36.44
N LYS A 651 -18.62 6.98 -37.04
CA LYS A 651 -20.08 7.07 -37.19
C LYS A 651 -20.85 6.82 -35.90
N GLY A 652 -20.41 7.40 -34.78
CA GLY A 652 -21.05 7.24 -33.48
C GLY A 652 -20.57 6.02 -32.69
N LEU A 653 -19.84 5.09 -33.29
CA LEU A 653 -19.10 4.05 -32.59
C LEU A 653 -17.78 4.63 -32.05
N ASP A 654 -17.46 4.36 -30.81
CA ASP A 654 -16.17 4.66 -30.21
C ASP A 654 -15.54 3.40 -29.63
N PHE A 655 -14.28 3.20 -29.94
CA PHE A 655 -13.44 2.14 -29.34
C PHE A 655 -12.26 2.77 -28.62
N ALA A 656 -12.03 2.35 -27.39
CA ALA A 656 -10.88 2.77 -26.61
C ALA A 656 -10.19 1.56 -25.97
N THR A 657 -8.86 1.56 -25.98
CA THR A 657 -8.07 0.56 -25.25
C THR A 657 -6.82 1.18 -24.66
N SER A 658 -6.42 0.67 -23.49
CA SER A 658 -5.13 0.99 -22.86
C SER A 658 -4.39 -0.27 -22.45
N LEU A 659 -3.09 -0.28 -22.70
CA LEU A 659 -2.16 -1.33 -22.32
C LEU A 659 -1.11 -0.74 -21.38
N TYR A 660 -0.64 -1.54 -20.45
CA TYR A 660 0.47 -1.19 -19.54
C TYR A 660 1.43 -2.38 -19.44
N ALA A 661 2.72 -2.09 -19.47
CA ALA A 661 3.76 -3.08 -19.24
C ALA A 661 4.78 -2.59 -18.21
N SER A 662 5.28 -3.52 -17.42
CA SER A 662 6.44 -3.38 -16.54
C SER A 662 7.45 -4.45 -16.94
N ILE A 663 8.69 -4.08 -17.16
CA ILE A 663 9.71 -4.95 -17.75
C ILE A 663 11.00 -4.83 -16.94
N GLY A 664 11.59 -5.98 -16.59
CA GLY A 664 12.90 -6.07 -15.91
C GLY A 664 12.79 -5.95 -14.38
N ASN A 665 11.60 -6.13 -13.81
CA ASN A 665 11.42 -6.25 -12.36
C ASN A 665 11.22 -7.70 -11.95
N ASP A 666 11.73 -8.03 -10.76
CA ASP A 666 11.58 -9.34 -10.13
C ASP A 666 10.64 -9.27 -8.94
N ALA A 667 10.09 -10.42 -8.53
CA ALA A 667 9.32 -10.56 -7.31
C ALA A 667 9.70 -11.84 -6.55
N VAL A 668 9.61 -11.74 -5.22
CA VAL A 668 9.85 -12.87 -4.31
C VAL A 668 8.54 -13.54 -3.97
N ARG A 669 8.47 -14.84 -4.24
CA ARG A 669 7.37 -15.71 -3.85
C ARG A 669 7.51 -16.09 -2.38
N SER A 670 6.87 -15.35 -1.46
CA SER A 670 6.96 -15.54 0.01
C SER A 670 5.62 -15.91 0.66
N TYR A 671 4.60 -16.23 -0.14
CA TYR A 671 3.27 -16.63 0.36
C TYR A 671 3.14 -18.11 0.69
N GLU A 672 4.12 -18.95 0.35
CA GLU A 672 4.08 -20.38 0.61
C GLU A 672 4.55 -20.72 2.02
N ARG A 673 3.88 -21.70 2.63
CA ARG A 673 4.30 -22.30 3.90
C ARG A 673 4.94 -23.66 3.65
N PHE A 674 6.20 -23.80 4.05
CA PHE A 674 7.00 -24.99 3.78
C PHE A 674 6.88 -26.04 4.90
N LEU A 675 5.66 -26.36 5.28
CA LEU A 675 5.37 -27.43 6.23
C LEU A 675 4.82 -28.66 5.51
N THR A 676 5.00 -29.82 6.12
CA THR A 676 4.72 -31.13 5.52
C THR A 676 3.33 -31.22 4.90
N TYR A 677 2.31 -30.79 5.61
CA TYR A 677 0.90 -30.96 5.20
C TYR A 677 0.25 -29.69 4.65
N SER A 678 0.98 -28.59 4.53
CA SER A 678 0.45 -27.40 3.88
C SER A 678 0.32 -27.60 2.36
N ASN A 679 -0.59 -26.87 1.74
CA ASN A 679 -0.72 -26.84 0.28
C ASN A 679 0.59 -26.36 -0.36
N LYS A 680 0.88 -26.85 -1.56
CA LYS A 680 2.10 -26.54 -2.30
C LYS A 680 1.78 -25.96 -3.67
N SER A 681 2.69 -25.15 -4.18
CA SER A 681 2.66 -24.68 -5.56
C SER A 681 2.69 -25.86 -6.55
N ARG A 682 2.07 -25.67 -7.72
CA ARG A 682 2.12 -26.65 -8.83
C ARG A 682 3.53 -26.89 -9.36
N LEU A 683 4.49 -25.99 -9.09
CA LEU A 683 5.91 -26.19 -9.41
C LEU A 683 6.44 -27.51 -8.85
N TYR A 684 5.95 -27.96 -7.69
CA TYR A 684 6.35 -29.22 -7.07
C TYR A 684 5.84 -30.48 -7.77
N LEU A 685 5.00 -30.35 -8.81
CA LEU A 685 4.64 -31.48 -9.67
C LEU A 685 5.84 -31.96 -10.48
N ASP A 686 6.74 -31.03 -10.86
CA ASP A 686 7.96 -31.29 -11.63
C ASP A 686 9.20 -31.41 -10.72
N ARG A 687 9.00 -31.74 -9.43
CA ARG A 687 10.07 -31.89 -8.46
C ARG A 687 10.98 -33.07 -8.75
N TRP A 688 12.18 -33.03 -8.23
CA TRP A 688 13.10 -34.16 -8.22
C TRP A 688 12.49 -35.34 -7.47
N THR A 689 12.46 -36.50 -8.09
CA THR A 689 11.97 -37.79 -7.57
C THR A 689 12.98 -38.93 -7.74
N GLY A 690 14.18 -38.59 -8.25
CA GLY A 690 15.27 -39.49 -8.52
C GLY A 690 16.23 -38.86 -9.52
N GLU A 691 17.43 -39.41 -9.67
CA GLU A 691 18.46 -38.86 -10.56
C GLU A 691 17.95 -38.60 -11.98
N GLY A 692 18.21 -37.40 -12.50
CA GLY A 692 17.81 -36.96 -13.84
C GLY A 692 16.34 -36.48 -13.99
N THR A 693 15.51 -36.53 -12.94
CA THR A 693 14.08 -36.18 -13.04
C THR A 693 13.82 -34.67 -12.97
N SER A 694 14.62 -33.90 -12.27
CA SER A 694 14.57 -32.45 -12.22
C SER A 694 15.93 -31.87 -11.83
N ASN A 695 16.30 -30.72 -12.42
CA ASN A 695 17.45 -29.91 -12.00
C ASN A 695 17.05 -28.49 -11.58
N THR A 696 15.75 -28.24 -11.42
CA THR A 696 15.24 -26.90 -11.09
C THR A 696 14.34 -26.89 -9.86
N THR A 697 13.61 -27.98 -9.59
CA THR A 697 12.68 -28.06 -8.47
C THR A 697 13.15 -29.16 -7.52
N PRO A 698 13.42 -28.82 -6.24
CA PRO A 698 13.98 -29.77 -5.28
C PRO A 698 12.98 -30.87 -4.90
N ARG A 699 13.50 -31.93 -4.25
CA ARG A 699 12.67 -32.98 -3.68
C ARG A 699 11.70 -32.44 -2.65
N ALA A 700 10.57 -33.08 -2.47
CA ALA A 700 9.72 -32.86 -1.32
C ALA A 700 10.27 -33.63 -0.11
N SER A 701 10.35 -32.99 1.04
CA SER A 701 10.79 -33.60 2.30
C SER A 701 9.82 -33.25 3.42
N THR A 702 9.66 -34.16 4.36
CA THR A 702 8.91 -33.99 5.61
C THR A 702 9.79 -33.46 6.73
N ASN A 703 11.11 -33.57 6.57
CA ASN A 703 12.10 -33.09 7.52
C ASN A 703 12.55 -31.68 7.19
N ALA A 704 13.16 -31.01 8.16
CA ALA A 704 13.82 -29.72 7.91
C ALA A 704 14.84 -29.88 6.77
N SER A 705 14.77 -29.01 5.79
CA SER A 705 15.62 -29.03 4.60
C SER A 705 16.06 -27.61 4.27
N ASN A 706 17.30 -27.50 3.77
CA ASN A 706 17.85 -26.24 3.31
C ASN A 706 17.14 -25.69 2.06
N ASN A 707 16.30 -26.49 1.41
CA ASN A 707 15.48 -26.08 0.26
C ASN A 707 14.52 -24.92 0.58
N TYR A 708 14.33 -24.57 1.87
CA TYR A 708 13.44 -23.51 2.34
C TYR A 708 14.22 -22.26 2.81
N LEU A 709 15.52 -22.21 2.55
CA LEU A 709 16.30 -20.98 2.72
C LEU A 709 16.03 -20.02 1.57
N PHE A 710 16.02 -18.75 1.88
CA PHE A 710 15.80 -17.74 0.85
C PHE A 710 16.91 -17.75 -0.18
N SER A 711 16.51 -17.94 -1.43
CA SER A 711 17.43 -18.08 -2.58
C SER A 711 16.75 -17.60 -3.87
N ASP A 712 17.50 -17.57 -4.95
CA ASP A 712 16.98 -17.26 -6.29
C ASP A 712 15.90 -18.23 -6.78
N PHE A 713 15.77 -19.43 -6.19
CA PHE A 713 14.64 -20.33 -6.44
C PHE A 713 13.26 -19.69 -6.15
N PHE A 714 13.22 -18.69 -5.26
CA PHE A 714 12.01 -17.97 -4.88
C PHE A 714 11.86 -16.62 -5.57
N VAL A 715 12.85 -16.22 -6.37
CA VAL A 715 12.83 -14.97 -7.14
C VAL A 715 12.34 -15.28 -8.56
N GLU A 716 11.28 -14.59 -8.99
CA GLU A 716 10.65 -14.81 -10.28
C GLU A 716 10.64 -13.53 -11.11
N ASP A 717 10.79 -13.66 -12.43
CA ASP A 717 10.57 -12.55 -13.38
C ASP A 717 9.10 -12.08 -13.28
N ALA A 718 8.92 -10.87 -12.74
CA ALA A 718 7.62 -10.24 -12.57
C ALA A 718 7.27 -9.27 -13.71
N SER A 719 8.00 -9.32 -14.82
CA SER A 719 7.66 -8.57 -16.02
C SER A 719 6.28 -8.95 -16.53
N PHE A 720 5.53 -7.97 -16.99
CA PHE A 720 4.20 -8.21 -17.52
C PHE A 720 3.75 -7.19 -18.57
N LEU A 721 2.79 -7.61 -19.40
CA LEU A 721 1.97 -6.75 -20.25
C LEU A 721 0.50 -6.95 -19.88
N ARG A 722 -0.20 -5.88 -19.52
CA ARG A 722 -1.62 -5.90 -19.12
C ARG A 722 -2.48 -5.12 -20.07
N ILE A 723 -3.57 -5.75 -20.52
CA ILE A 723 -4.68 -5.07 -21.17
C ILE A 723 -5.51 -4.43 -20.05
N GLN A 724 -5.23 -3.14 -19.75
CA GLN A 724 -5.83 -2.44 -18.61
C GLN A 724 -7.28 -2.08 -18.83
N ASN A 725 -7.61 -1.63 -20.05
CA ASN A 725 -8.97 -1.24 -20.40
C ASN A 725 -9.25 -1.57 -21.87
N VAL A 726 -10.45 -2.06 -22.13
CA VAL A 726 -11.04 -2.15 -23.46
C VAL A 726 -12.48 -1.67 -23.35
N GLN A 727 -12.87 -0.70 -24.18
CA GLN A 727 -14.21 -0.14 -24.17
C GLN A 727 -14.73 -0.01 -25.60
N LEU A 728 -15.99 -0.34 -25.79
CA LEU A 728 -16.74 -0.13 -27.04
C LEU A 728 -18.02 0.62 -26.69
N GLY A 729 -18.22 1.78 -27.29
CA GLY A 729 -19.38 2.63 -27.07
C GLY A 729 -20.12 2.94 -28.37
N TYR A 730 -21.40 3.26 -28.25
CA TYR A 730 -22.20 3.78 -29.34
C TYR A 730 -23.01 4.98 -28.89
N SER A 731 -22.84 6.09 -29.57
CA SER A 731 -23.61 7.32 -29.36
C SER A 731 -24.76 7.37 -30.37
N ILE A 732 -25.98 7.46 -29.86
CA ILE A 732 -27.20 7.51 -30.71
C ILE A 732 -27.20 8.82 -31.50
N PRO A 733 -27.50 8.81 -32.83
CA PRO A 733 -27.51 10.01 -33.67
C PRO A 733 -28.47 11.09 -33.11
N SER A 734 -28.07 12.35 -33.16
CA SER A 734 -28.83 13.50 -32.68
C SER A 734 -30.22 13.62 -33.32
N SER A 735 -30.35 13.31 -34.61
CA SER A 735 -31.62 13.30 -35.34
C SER A 735 -32.68 12.37 -34.73
N THR A 736 -32.26 11.32 -34.02
CA THR A 736 -33.14 10.40 -33.31
C THR A 736 -33.49 10.95 -31.93
N LEU A 737 -32.52 11.60 -31.26
CA LEU A 737 -32.62 12.10 -29.91
C LEU A 737 -33.46 13.38 -29.80
N GLU A 738 -33.48 14.22 -30.83
CA GLU A 738 -34.30 15.43 -30.88
C GLU A 738 -35.80 15.11 -30.67
N LYS A 739 -36.25 13.96 -31.13
CA LYS A 739 -37.66 13.53 -30.96
C LYS A 739 -38.04 13.29 -29.50
N ILE A 740 -37.07 12.97 -28.66
CA ILE A 740 -37.26 12.66 -27.25
C ILE A 740 -36.65 13.72 -26.33
N LYS A 741 -36.22 14.86 -26.91
CA LYS A 741 -35.62 16.02 -26.19
C LYS A 741 -34.39 15.63 -25.36
N MET A 742 -33.55 14.79 -25.92
CA MET A 742 -32.24 14.44 -25.34
C MET A 742 -31.12 14.94 -26.21
N ASP A 743 -30.05 15.48 -25.61
CA ASP A 743 -28.90 15.98 -26.34
C ASP A 743 -27.94 14.85 -26.74
N LYS A 744 -27.69 13.91 -25.83
CA LYS A 744 -26.77 12.80 -26.05
C LYS A 744 -27.20 11.56 -25.28
N VAL A 745 -27.20 10.43 -25.95
CA VAL A 745 -27.30 9.10 -25.32
C VAL A 745 -26.17 8.24 -25.85
N ARG A 746 -25.31 7.74 -24.95
CA ARG A 746 -24.25 6.81 -25.25
C ARG A 746 -24.37 5.55 -24.39
N ILE A 747 -24.34 4.40 -25.04
CA ILE A 747 -24.32 3.07 -24.39
C ILE A 747 -22.93 2.49 -24.62
N TYR A 748 -22.34 1.90 -23.62
CA TYR A 748 -21.02 1.30 -23.76
C TYR A 748 -20.85 0.02 -22.92
N VAL A 749 -19.97 -0.83 -23.39
CA VAL A 749 -19.42 -1.96 -22.64
C VAL A 749 -17.93 -1.74 -22.43
N ALA A 750 -17.43 -2.10 -21.24
CA ALA A 750 -16.01 -1.99 -20.94
C ALA A 750 -15.54 -3.21 -20.14
N ALA A 751 -14.27 -3.54 -20.31
CA ALA A 751 -13.56 -4.52 -19.49
C ALA A 751 -12.28 -3.89 -18.95
N ASN A 752 -12.09 -3.97 -17.63
CA ASN A 752 -10.85 -3.53 -17.00
C ASN A 752 -10.03 -4.72 -16.53
N ASN A 753 -8.70 -4.60 -16.61
CA ASN A 753 -7.73 -5.65 -16.29
C ASN A 753 -8.05 -6.97 -17.00
N LEU A 754 -8.38 -6.86 -18.30
CA LEU A 754 -8.94 -7.98 -19.09
C LEU A 754 -8.01 -9.19 -19.11
N TYR A 755 -6.71 -8.95 -19.30
CA TYR A 755 -5.71 -10.00 -19.27
C TYR A 755 -4.31 -9.45 -18.95
N THR A 756 -3.53 -10.24 -18.19
CA THR A 756 -2.12 -9.95 -17.89
C THR A 756 -1.26 -11.08 -18.44
N PHE A 757 -0.37 -10.76 -19.35
CA PHE A 757 0.66 -11.67 -19.88
C PHE A 757 1.87 -11.56 -18.96
N THR A 758 2.23 -12.64 -18.27
CA THR A 758 3.38 -12.69 -17.35
C THR A 758 3.85 -14.13 -17.17
N LYS A 759 5.10 -14.27 -16.73
CA LYS A 759 5.65 -15.57 -16.29
C LYS A 759 5.55 -15.74 -14.78
N TYR A 760 5.22 -14.68 -14.04
CA TYR A 760 5.08 -14.72 -12.60
C TYR A 760 3.98 -15.69 -12.18
N SER A 761 4.30 -16.56 -11.21
CA SER A 761 3.41 -17.64 -10.80
C SER A 761 2.31 -17.22 -9.82
N GLY A 762 2.45 -16.06 -9.16
CA GLY A 762 1.47 -15.52 -8.21
C GLY A 762 0.28 -14.85 -8.89
N TYR A 763 -0.64 -14.29 -8.10
CA TYR A 763 -1.87 -13.67 -8.62
C TYR A 763 -1.64 -12.37 -9.38
N ASN A 764 -0.68 -11.58 -8.95
CA ASN A 764 -0.41 -10.26 -9.53
C ASN A 764 1.11 -10.01 -9.57
N PRO A 765 1.71 -9.83 -10.76
CA PRO A 765 3.13 -9.52 -10.87
C PRO A 765 3.49 -8.11 -10.36
N ASP A 766 2.50 -7.23 -10.23
CA ASP A 766 2.66 -5.86 -9.72
C ASP A 766 2.61 -5.88 -8.18
N VAL A 767 3.66 -6.45 -7.59
CA VAL A 767 3.79 -6.63 -6.14
C VAL A 767 4.32 -5.35 -5.51
N SER A 768 3.44 -4.61 -4.81
CA SER A 768 3.81 -3.37 -4.13
C SER A 768 3.85 -3.51 -2.62
N ASN A 769 4.67 -2.70 -1.96
CA ASN A 769 4.74 -2.57 -0.51
C ASN A 769 4.85 -1.09 -0.13
N ALA A 770 4.26 -0.69 0.99
CA ALA A 770 4.38 0.67 1.52
C ALA A 770 5.83 1.03 1.90
N ASN A 771 6.63 0.03 2.29
CA ASN A 771 8.06 0.17 2.49
C ASN A 771 8.81 -0.14 1.17
N PRO A 772 9.46 0.84 0.53
CA PRO A 772 10.17 0.61 -0.73
C PRO A 772 11.30 -0.43 -0.63
N SER A 773 11.92 -0.56 0.56
CA SER A 773 12.99 -1.56 0.78
C SER A 773 12.45 -3.00 0.81
N ALA A 774 11.15 -3.20 0.95
CA ALA A 774 10.47 -4.49 0.92
C ALA A 774 9.54 -4.64 -0.31
N ALA A 775 9.69 -3.79 -1.32
CA ALA A 775 8.92 -3.91 -2.57
C ALA A 775 9.19 -5.26 -3.24
N GLY A 776 8.26 -5.75 -4.03
CA GLY A 776 8.40 -7.00 -4.77
C GLY A 776 8.26 -8.29 -3.93
N VAL A 777 8.05 -8.20 -2.60
CA VAL A 777 7.88 -9.38 -1.74
C VAL A 777 6.40 -9.74 -1.63
N ASP A 778 5.98 -10.83 -2.27
CA ASP A 778 4.59 -11.31 -2.27
C ASP A 778 4.31 -12.20 -1.06
N LEU A 779 3.53 -11.69 -0.13
CA LEU A 779 3.06 -12.39 1.08
C LEU A 779 1.61 -12.91 0.94
N GLY A 780 1.12 -13.07 -0.29
CA GLY A 780 -0.28 -13.42 -0.58
C GLY A 780 -1.15 -12.16 -0.68
N GLN A 781 -0.81 -11.28 -1.61
CA GLN A 781 -1.57 -10.05 -1.85
C GLN A 781 -2.91 -10.35 -2.53
N TYR A 782 -3.91 -9.49 -2.24
CA TYR A 782 -5.24 -9.59 -2.85
C TYR A 782 -5.13 -9.44 -4.38
N PRO A 783 -5.78 -10.32 -5.17
CA PRO A 783 -5.64 -10.31 -6.62
C PRO A 783 -6.29 -9.08 -7.24
N GLN A 784 -5.68 -8.58 -8.31
CA GLN A 784 -6.30 -7.54 -9.13
C GLN A 784 -7.48 -8.14 -9.91
N THR A 785 -8.66 -7.56 -9.74
CA THR A 785 -9.90 -8.10 -10.31
C THR A 785 -10.09 -7.69 -11.77
N ARG A 786 -10.67 -8.60 -12.56
CA ARG A 786 -11.25 -8.27 -13.88
C ARG A 786 -12.64 -7.70 -13.67
N THR A 787 -12.94 -6.57 -14.28
CA THR A 787 -14.25 -5.93 -14.15
C THR A 787 -14.88 -5.76 -15.53
N TYR A 788 -16.15 -6.18 -15.68
CA TYR A 788 -16.94 -5.97 -16.87
C TYR A 788 -18.05 -4.98 -16.56
N THR A 789 -18.18 -3.96 -17.37
CA THR A 789 -19.10 -2.85 -17.15
C THR A 789 -20.03 -2.69 -18.34
N LEU A 790 -21.32 -2.52 -18.06
CA LEU A 790 -22.30 -1.97 -18.98
C LEU A 790 -22.71 -0.60 -18.45
N GLY A 791 -22.59 0.44 -19.29
CA GLY A 791 -22.90 1.80 -18.87
C GLY A 791 -23.75 2.55 -19.90
N ILE A 792 -24.53 3.51 -19.38
CA ILE A 792 -25.34 4.43 -20.17
C ILE A 792 -25.07 5.85 -19.69
N ASN A 793 -24.73 6.74 -20.60
CA ASN A 793 -24.57 8.17 -20.37
C ASN A 793 -25.69 8.91 -21.10
N VAL A 794 -26.41 9.76 -20.39
CA VAL A 794 -27.53 10.57 -20.94
C VAL A 794 -27.26 12.03 -20.62
N SER A 795 -27.44 12.91 -21.61
CA SER A 795 -27.47 14.37 -21.43
C SER A 795 -28.75 14.93 -22.03
N PHE A 796 -29.36 15.90 -21.35
CA PHE A 796 -30.60 16.58 -21.74
C PHE A 796 -30.61 18.03 -21.24
#